data_73121f1ea7a9502732c3e30b11b11098
#
_entry.id   73121f1ea7a9502732c3e30b11b11098
#
_cell.length_a   1.000
_cell.length_b   1.000
_cell.length_c   1.000
_cell.angle_alpha   90.00
_cell.angle_beta   90.00
_cell.angle_gamma   90.00
#
_symmetry.space_group_name_H-M   'P 1'
#
loop_
_entity.id
_entity.type
_entity.pdbx_description
1 polymer ?
#
loop_
_entity_poly.entity_id
_entity_poly.type
_entity_poly.pdbx_seq_one_letter_code
_entity_poly.pdbx_strand_id
1 'polypeptide(L)'
;MKLLRATVAVLIAVLAAAVSYAQQPGAEKKDTVRHGSAWTLEFPLGGHRASTIDTLLYNYQRQAVPSMQTDAFLTTGNLGAPSMTLIYADHPEPGAFFFDRSLETWMQTGRNQKFYNVYVPMTLASYNFGGNRESNQDRLRATFAGNVNRRIGIGAHIDYLYSKGAYNYQAAKDYVYGLSGYYLGDRYEFQGFWNQNNMLNKENGGITNDLYITDPAVLQGGVCKIEPKSIPTRLTTAHTRLHASQFYMSHAYKVGYWQDEVVNDTLTRQVYIPVVKFIYALDWRRGRHSFVNSSAGEARDFWANTYFNELATGDRTTYSALGNTLGIQMMEGFKPWVKFSLAAYVTYENRRYTQWRPDSLVGGETLTPLPDFYSNIRHKATQNLVWVGGRLEKTAGRHLTYSADARFGIVGDVAADVRLLGEAQARYRLFGDTVAVAVNVGFRNEEPSYLLQHYVSNHFIWDNDFGKTRTFTVGGRITIPWTHTTLEAGFRNVQNMVYFDTLSLPRQAGKSIHVFTARLRQDFAVGILHWNNTLTYQASSDKTLLPLPALSIYSNLYLGFRAFRVLHLQIGVDCDYYTRYDGYMYQPATTVFTLSKGPKVGNYAFCNAYLTAKLYRCRFFVLWSHVNQGWFGSKYFTMPGYPMNPRRLQFGLSVDFAN
;
A
#
# COMPACT_ATOMS: atom_id res chain seq x y z
N MET A 1 -8.69 -10.31 -31.00
CA MET A 1 -8.38 -9.57 -32.23
C MET A 1 -9.14 -8.24 -32.36
N LYS A 2 -10.47 -8.17 -32.16
CA LYS A 2 -11.21 -6.86 -32.26
C LYS A 2 -10.77 -5.85 -31.20
N LEU A 3 -10.57 -6.25 -29.95
CA LEU A 3 -10.06 -5.37 -28.87
C LEU A 3 -8.64 -4.86 -29.18
N LEU A 4 -7.73 -5.75 -29.62
CA LEU A 4 -6.37 -5.39 -29.97
C LEU A 4 -6.31 -4.36 -31.11
N ARG A 5 -7.19 -4.50 -32.11
CA ARG A 5 -7.32 -3.54 -33.21
C ARG A 5 -7.89 -2.20 -32.72
N ALA A 6 -8.87 -2.22 -31.80
CA ALA A 6 -9.42 -1.01 -31.20
C ALA A 6 -8.37 -0.30 -30.33
N THR A 7 -7.60 -1.04 -29.53
CA THR A 7 -6.54 -0.48 -28.66
C THR A 7 -5.39 0.09 -29.49
N VAL A 8 -4.99 -0.60 -30.56
CA VAL A 8 -3.97 -0.10 -31.50
C VAL A 8 -4.49 1.13 -32.25
N ALA A 9 -5.76 1.16 -32.65
CA ALA A 9 -6.36 2.33 -33.31
C ALA A 9 -6.43 3.55 -32.36
N VAL A 10 -6.77 3.35 -31.09
CA VAL A 10 -6.73 4.41 -30.06
C VAL A 10 -5.29 4.87 -29.83
N LEU A 11 -4.33 3.96 -29.76
CA LEU A 11 -2.91 4.31 -29.63
C LEU A 11 -2.41 5.12 -30.82
N ILE A 12 -2.77 4.73 -32.05
CA ILE A 12 -2.44 5.45 -33.26
C ILE A 12 -3.15 6.82 -33.30
N ALA A 13 -4.41 6.92 -32.89
CA ALA A 13 -5.14 8.16 -32.80
C ALA A 13 -4.54 9.14 -31.78
N VAL A 14 -4.12 8.63 -30.61
CA VAL A 14 -3.45 9.43 -29.58
C VAL A 14 -2.05 9.85 -30.05
N LEU A 15 -1.30 8.98 -30.72
CA LEU A 15 -0.02 9.31 -31.34
C LEU A 15 -0.20 10.34 -32.47
N ALA A 16 -1.21 10.18 -33.32
CA ALA A 16 -1.51 11.14 -34.39
C ALA A 16 -1.95 12.51 -33.82
N ALA A 17 -2.75 12.53 -32.76
CA ALA A 17 -3.14 13.77 -32.07
C ALA A 17 -1.90 14.41 -31.37
N ALA A 18 -1.02 13.64 -30.76
CA ALA A 18 0.22 14.14 -30.15
C ALA A 18 1.18 14.71 -31.22
N VAL A 19 1.28 14.08 -32.39
CA VAL A 19 2.09 14.55 -33.52
C VAL A 19 1.48 15.82 -34.14
N SER A 20 0.15 15.91 -34.30
CA SER A 20 -0.54 17.09 -34.80
C SER A 20 -0.39 18.29 -33.84
N TYR A 21 -0.37 18.07 -32.55
CA TYR A 21 -0.09 19.11 -31.53
C TYR A 21 1.37 19.58 -31.57
N ALA A 22 2.30 18.68 -31.92
CA ALA A 22 3.73 18.98 -32.04
C ALA A 22 4.08 19.82 -33.30
N GLN A 23 3.20 19.90 -34.29
CA GLN A 23 3.42 20.64 -35.53
C GLN A 23 2.96 22.11 -35.49
N GLN A 24 2.42 22.60 -34.37
CA GLN A 24 2.14 24.04 -34.24
C GLN A 24 3.45 24.81 -34.01
N PRO A 25 3.89 25.70 -34.97
CA PRO A 25 5.08 26.49 -34.81
C PRO A 25 4.77 27.68 -33.86
N GLY A 26 5.15 27.54 -32.60
CA GLY A 26 4.93 28.59 -31.65
C GLY A 26 5.74 28.36 -30.35
N ALA A 27 6.85 29.10 -30.29
CA ALA A 27 7.64 29.36 -29.07
C ALA A 27 8.14 28.16 -28.29
N GLU A 28 9.46 28.02 -28.16
CA GLU A 28 10.14 27.27 -27.13
C GLU A 28 9.67 27.70 -25.73
N LYS A 29 8.50 27.26 -25.31
CA LYS A 29 8.14 27.32 -23.88
C LYS A 29 8.93 26.24 -23.18
N LYS A 30 9.89 26.62 -22.33
CA LYS A 30 10.47 25.76 -21.32
C LYS A 30 9.34 24.98 -20.68
N ASP A 31 9.39 23.65 -20.75
CA ASP A 31 8.37 22.70 -20.26
C ASP A 31 8.40 22.62 -18.72
N THR A 32 8.21 23.78 -18.08
CA THR A 32 8.02 23.91 -16.63
C THR A 32 6.59 24.32 -16.35
N VAL A 33 5.63 23.46 -16.73
CA VAL A 33 4.28 23.60 -16.21
C VAL A 33 4.38 23.30 -14.71
N ARG A 34 4.32 24.32 -13.88
CA ARG A 34 4.16 24.17 -12.44
C ARG A 34 2.73 23.66 -12.21
N HIS A 35 2.58 22.36 -12.04
CA HIS A 35 1.27 21.73 -11.80
C HIS A 35 0.62 22.23 -10.50
N GLY A 36 1.38 22.78 -9.55
CA GLY A 36 0.91 23.23 -8.26
C GLY A 36 1.57 22.45 -7.10
N SER A 37 0.83 22.27 -6.02
CA SER A 37 1.26 21.52 -4.83
C SER A 37 0.31 20.38 -4.52
N ALA A 38 0.81 19.36 -3.82
CA ALA A 38 0.02 18.27 -3.29
C ALA A 38 0.35 17.99 -1.83
N TRP A 39 -0.61 17.48 -1.08
CA TRP A 39 -0.42 17.04 0.30
C TRP A 39 -1.28 15.83 0.63
N THR A 40 -0.91 15.12 1.68
CA THR A 40 -1.71 14.10 2.36
C THR A 40 -2.09 14.59 3.75
N LEU A 41 -3.06 13.94 4.41
CA LEU A 41 -3.51 14.32 5.74
C LEU A 41 -2.79 13.52 6.82
N GLU A 42 -2.47 14.19 7.92
CA GLU A 42 -1.99 13.57 9.14
C GLU A 42 -3.12 13.42 10.15
N PHE A 43 -3.46 12.19 10.44
CA PHE A 43 -4.51 11.83 11.38
C PHE A 43 -4.03 11.93 12.84
N PRO A 44 -4.95 12.26 13.80
CA PRO A 44 -6.38 12.50 13.59
C PRO A 44 -6.75 13.97 13.26
N LEU A 45 -5.83 14.91 13.39
CA LEU A 45 -6.09 16.35 13.33
C LEU A 45 -6.24 16.94 11.91
N GLY A 46 -5.91 16.17 10.87
CA GLY A 46 -5.96 16.62 9.48
C GLY A 46 -4.86 17.62 9.09
N GLY A 47 -3.72 17.58 9.77
CA GLY A 47 -2.53 18.35 9.39
C GLY A 47 -2.07 18.03 7.97
N HIS A 48 -1.37 18.96 7.32
CA HIS A 48 -0.87 18.79 5.95
C HIS A 48 0.54 18.22 5.95
N ARG A 49 0.74 17.10 5.29
CA ARG A 49 2.06 16.56 4.96
C ARG A 49 2.32 16.75 3.48
N ALA A 50 3.36 17.52 3.14
CA ALA A 50 3.72 17.77 1.74
C ALA A 50 3.90 16.47 0.96
N SER A 51 3.37 16.44 -0.25
CA SER A 51 3.45 15.32 -1.19
C SER A 51 3.81 15.83 -2.58
N THR A 52 4.12 14.92 -3.49
CA THR A 52 4.46 15.25 -4.88
C THR A 52 3.37 14.85 -5.85
N ILE A 53 3.20 15.63 -6.91
CA ILE A 53 2.43 15.24 -8.09
C ILE A 53 3.30 14.28 -8.90
N ASP A 54 2.68 13.27 -9.54
CA ASP A 54 3.41 12.33 -10.39
C ASP A 54 3.93 13.02 -11.65
N THR A 55 5.23 13.28 -11.67
CA THR A 55 5.96 13.91 -12.79
C THR A 55 7.15 13.05 -13.24
N LEU A 56 7.16 11.75 -12.93
CA LEU A 56 8.28 10.85 -13.21
C LEU A 56 8.66 10.89 -14.69
N LEU A 57 9.95 11.06 -14.96
CA LEU A 57 10.54 11.01 -16.29
C LEU A 57 10.91 9.57 -16.67
N TYR A 58 11.42 8.81 -15.72
CA TYR A 58 11.92 7.44 -15.89
C TYR A 58 11.29 6.48 -14.88
N ASN A 59 11.47 5.19 -15.08
CA ASN A 59 11.08 4.09 -14.16
C ASN A 59 9.57 3.99 -13.87
N TYR A 60 8.71 4.52 -14.74
CA TYR A 60 7.25 4.47 -14.54
C TYR A 60 6.59 3.17 -15.02
N GLN A 61 7.34 2.23 -15.62
CA GLN A 61 6.86 0.88 -15.93
C GLN A 61 6.48 0.09 -14.67
N ARG A 62 7.07 0.42 -13.52
CA ARG A 62 6.80 -0.24 -12.24
C ARG A 62 5.52 0.23 -11.54
N GLN A 63 4.89 1.31 -11.98
CA GLN A 63 3.71 1.90 -11.32
C GLN A 63 2.49 0.97 -11.24
N ALA A 64 2.46 -0.09 -12.01
CA ALA A 64 1.36 -1.06 -12.02
C ALA A 64 1.52 -2.22 -11.04
N VAL A 65 2.61 -2.25 -10.24
CA VAL A 65 2.96 -3.40 -9.39
C VAL A 65 3.28 -2.98 -7.94
N PRO A 66 3.14 -3.90 -6.95
CA PRO A 66 3.45 -3.62 -5.55
C PRO A 66 4.89 -3.17 -5.30
N SER A 67 5.82 -3.49 -6.20
CA SER A 67 7.21 -3.08 -6.13
C SER A 67 7.43 -1.55 -6.13
N MET A 68 6.43 -0.76 -6.47
CA MET A 68 6.46 0.70 -6.26
C MET A 68 6.37 1.11 -4.79
N GLN A 69 5.90 0.22 -3.92
CA GLN A 69 5.73 0.49 -2.48
C GLN A 69 6.83 -0.15 -1.64
N THR A 70 7.39 -1.27 -2.10
CA THR A 70 8.44 -2.02 -1.40
C THR A 70 9.37 -2.72 -2.40
N ASP A 71 10.61 -2.92 -2.02
CA ASP A 71 11.64 -3.51 -2.88
C ASP A 71 11.59 -5.05 -2.88
N ALA A 72 10.88 -5.68 -1.94
CA ALA A 72 10.64 -7.12 -1.93
C ALA A 72 9.25 -7.43 -1.39
N PHE A 73 8.50 -8.25 -2.10
CA PHE A 73 7.15 -8.63 -1.72
C PHE A 73 6.83 -10.06 -2.15
N LEU A 74 5.91 -10.67 -1.43
CA LEU A 74 5.24 -11.90 -1.86
C LEU A 74 3.83 -11.57 -2.34
N THR A 75 3.31 -12.41 -3.23
CA THR A 75 1.97 -12.27 -3.78
C THR A 75 1.45 -13.64 -4.21
N THR A 76 0.14 -13.80 -4.29
CA THR A 76 -0.46 -15.00 -4.89
C THR A 76 -0.31 -15.04 -6.43
N GLY A 77 0.44 -14.10 -7.01
CA GLY A 77 0.95 -14.17 -8.38
C GLY A 77 0.22 -13.31 -9.40
N ASN A 78 -0.83 -12.60 -9.05
CA ASN A 78 -1.62 -11.82 -10.00
C ASN A 78 -1.62 -10.32 -9.71
N LEU A 79 -1.91 -9.51 -10.72
CA LEU A 79 -2.19 -8.08 -10.53
C LEU A 79 -3.51 -7.95 -9.76
N GLY A 80 -3.54 -7.15 -8.68
CA GLY A 80 -4.70 -7.06 -7.78
C GLY A 80 -4.82 -8.18 -6.74
N ALA A 81 -3.91 -9.16 -6.77
CA ALA A 81 -3.93 -10.26 -5.82
C ALA A 81 -3.41 -9.87 -4.43
N PRO A 82 -3.78 -10.62 -3.39
CA PRO A 82 -3.22 -10.48 -2.06
C PRO A 82 -1.69 -10.46 -2.08
N SER A 83 -1.10 -9.53 -1.35
CA SER A 83 0.34 -9.31 -1.29
C SER A 83 0.80 -8.86 0.10
N MET A 84 2.07 -9.10 0.41
CA MET A 84 2.71 -8.64 1.64
C MET A 84 4.15 -8.23 1.34
N THR A 85 4.64 -7.15 1.93
CA THR A 85 6.05 -6.81 1.86
C THR A 85 6.88 -7.82 2.65
N LEU A 86 8.06 -8.18 2.13
CA LEU A 86 9.04 -9.03 2.81
C LEU A 86 10.04 -8.20 3.64
N ILE A 87 9.97 -6.90 3.55
CA ILE A 87 10.82 -5.98 4.31
C ILE A 87 10.05 -5.53 5.54
N TYR A 88 10.48 -5.97 6.71
CA TYR A 88 9.75 -5.76 7.96
C TYR A 88 9.60 -4.28 8.34
N ALA A 89 10.57 -3.45 7.99
CA ALA A 89 10.48 -2.00 8.20
C ALA A 89 9.33 -1.34 7.42
N ASP A 90 8.95 -1.91 6.28
CA ASP A 90 7.89 -1.42 5.40
C ASP A 90 6.50 -2.01 5.74
N HIS A 91 6.40 -2.88 6.76
CA HIS A 91 5.11 -3.43 7.17
C HIS A 91 4.19 -2.31 7.66
N PRO A 92 2.95 -2.25 7.14
CA PRO A 92 1.95 -1.29 7.61
C PRO A 92 1.59 -1.56 9.07
N GLU A 93 1.10 -0.52 9.74
CA GLU A 93 0.62 -0.64 11.11
C GLU A 93 -0.61 -1.56 11.18
N PRO A 94 -0.75 -2.38 12.23
CA PRO A 94 -1.93 -3.20 12.42
C PRO A 94 -3.20 -2.36 12.46
N GLY A 95 -4.21 -2.77 11.69
CA GLY A 95 -5.54 -2.16 11.68
C GLY A 95 -6.53 -2.94 12.55
N ALA A 96 -7.71 -2.32 12.81
CA ALA A 96 -8.79 -2.98 13.54
C ALA A 96 -9.49 -4.09 12.74
N PHE A 97 -9.36 -4.07 11.40
CA PHE A 97 -9.98 -5.01 10.47
C PHE A 97 -8.90 -5.69 9.62
N PHE A 98 -8.30 -6.75 10.13
CA PHE A 98 -7.10 -7.38 9.57
C PHE A 98 -7.26 -7.96 8.15
N PHE A 99 -8.49 -8.18 7.68
CA PHE A 99 -8.78 -8.74 6.36
C PHE A 99 -8.35 -7.85 5.19
N ASP A 100 -8.19 -6.55 5.40
CA ASP A 100 -7.78 -5.61 4.37
C ASP A 100 -6.25 -5.56 4.17
N ARG A 101 -5.49 -6.08 5.12
CA ARG A 101 -4.02 -5.96 5.16
C ARG A 101 -3.33 -6.55 3.92
N SER A 102 -3.77 -7.72 3.45
CA SER A 102 -3.18 -8.36 2.27
C SER A 102 -3.51 -7.66 0.94
N LEU A 103 -4.52 -6.78 0.93
CA LEU A 103 -4.98 -6.01 -0.23
C LEU A 103 -4.65 -4.51 -0.12
N GLU A 104 -4.07 -4.05 1.00
CA GLU A 104 -3.80 -2.62 1.28
C GLU A 104 -2.98 -1.95 0.17
N THR A 105 -2.08 -2.68 -0.49
CA THR A 105 -1.29 -2.21 -1.64
C THR A 105 -2.14 -1.68 -2.79
N TRP A 106 -3.33 -2.24 -2.98
CA TRP A 106 -4.26 -1.89 -4.06
C TRP A 106 -5.34 -0.89 -3.65
N MET A 107 -5.42 -0.57 -2.36
CA MET A 107 -6.48 0.26 -1.79
C MET A 107 -6.11 1.74 -1.78
N GLN A 108 -7.14 2.57 -1.95
CA GLN A 108 -7.08 3.98 -1.62
C GLN A 108 -7.59 4.18 -0.19
N THR A 109 -6.71 4.60 0.69
CA THR A 109 -6.98 4.85 2.11
C THR A 109 -6.70 6.30 2.47
N GLY A 110 -7.08 6.74 3.66
CA GLY A 110 -6.74 8.08 4.13
C GLY A 110 -5.23 8.35 4.16
N ARG A 111 -4.40 7.32 4.35
CA ARG A 111 -2.92 7.47 4.40
C ARG A 111 -2.31 7.86 3.06
N ASN A 112 -2.88 7.39 1.94
CA ASN A 112 -2.39 7.67 0.59
C ASN A 112 -3.29 8.63 -0.21
N GLN A 113 -4.37 9.15 0.41
CA GLN A 113 -5.23 10.16 -0.19
C GLN A 113 -4.48 11.47 -0.38
N LYS A 114 -4.34 11.91 -1.63
CA LYS A 114 -3.72 13.19 -1.96
C LYS A 114 -4.77 14.26 -2.23
N PHE A 115 -4.47 15.46 -1.81
CA PHE A 115 -5.15 16.69 -2.19
C PHE A 115 -4.22 17.50 -3.10
N TYR A 116 -4.81 18.20 -4.06
CA TYR A 116 -4.06 18.93 -5.07
C TYR A 116 -4.52 20.38 -5.13
N ASN A 117 -3.58 21.30 -5.03
CA ASN A 117 -3.80 22.72 -5.33
C ASN A 117 -3.10 23.02 -6.65
N VAL A 118 -3.86 23.12 -7.72
CA VAL A 118 -3.36 23.21 -9.08
C VAL A 118 -3.63 24.57 -9.69
N TYR A 119 -2.71 25.06 -10.53
CA TYR A 119 -2.88 26.35 -11.22
C TYR A 119 -3.86 26.24 -12.38
N VAL A 120 -3.89 25.10 -13.03
CA VAL A 120 -4.82 24.75 -14.11
C VAL A 120 -5.41 23.38 -13.82
N PRO A 121 -6.66 23.11 -14.19
CA PRO A 121 -7.24 21.79 -14.02
C PRO A 121 -6.36 20.73 -14.68
N MET A 122 -6.14 19.61 -13.98
CA MET A 122 -5.34 18.51 -14.49
C MET A 122 -6.09 17.19 -14.41
N THR A 123 -5.84 16.31 -15.37
CA THR A 123 -6.26 14.91 -15.34
C THR A 123 -5.05 14.03 -15.64
N LEU A 124 -4.63 13.24 -14.66
CA LEU A 124 -3.62 12.20 -14.85
C LEU A 124 -4.34 10.90 -15.18
N ALA A 125 -4.27 10.45 -16.43
CA ALA A 125 -4.86 9.19 -16.86
C ALA A 125 -3.77 8.18 -17.21
N SER A 126 -3.93 6.92 -16.82
CA SER A 126 -3.04 5.83 -17.20
C SER A 126 -3.82 4.56 -17.49
N TYR A 127 -3.43 3.87 -18.54
CA TYR A 127 -3.96 2.57 -18.91
C TYR A 127 -2.82 1.59 -19.14
N ASN A 128 -2.85 0.49 -18.39
CA ASN A 128 -1.86 -0.59 -18.48
C ASN A 128 -2.58 -1.86 -18.88
N PHE A 129 -2.01 -2.60 -19.83
CA PHE A 129 -2.56 -3.87 -20.28
C PHE A 129 -1.45 -4.87 -20.60
N GLY A 130 -1.75 -6.15 -20.59
CA GLY A 130 -0.77 -7.17 -20.91
C GLY A 130 -1.28 -8.58 -20.82
N GLY A 131 -0.42 -9.55 -21.12
CA GLY A 131 -0.74 -10.96 -21.19
C GLY A 131 -1.42 -11.36 -22.50
N ASN A 132 -1.74 -12.64 -22.61
CA ASN A 132 -2.48 -13.20 -23.74
C ASN A 132 -3.98 -13.27 -23.44
N ARG A 133 -4.79 -13.84 -24.32
CA ARG A 133 -6.25 -13.98 -24.14
C ARG A 133 -6.65 -14.69 -22.85
N GLU A 134 -5.82 -15.61 -22.36
CA GLU A 134 -6.11 -16.45 -21.19
C GLU A 134 -5.59 -15.84 -19.89
N SER A 135 -4.58 -14.98 -19.95
CA SER A 135 -3.92 -14.34 -18.82
C SER A 135 -3.91 -12.81 -18.89
N ASN A 136 -4.86 -12.21 -19.63
CA ASN A 136 -4.91 -10.77 -19.79
C ASN A 136 -5.09 -10.05 -18.45
N GLN A 137 -4.48 -8.87 -18.40
CA GLN A 137 -4.63 -7.92 -17.31
C GLN A 137 -4.83 -6.53 -17.87
N ASP A 138 -5.68 -5.77 -17.22
CA ASP A 138 -6.03 -4.40 -17.59
C ASP A 138 -6.12 -3.56 -16.31
N ARG A 139 -5.55 -2.35 -16.32
CA ARG A 139 -5.70 -1.38 -15.25
C ARG A 139 -5.85 0.01 -15.80
N LEU A 140 -6.96 0.66 -15.49
CA LEU A 140 -7.25 2.05 -15.79
C LEU A 140 -7.21 2.87 -14.51
N ARG A 141 -6.34 3.88 -14.46
CA ARG A 141 -6.32 4.87 -13.39
C ARG A 141 -6.54 6.25 -13.96
N ALA A 142 -7.36 7.03 -13.29
CA ALA A 142 -7.51 8.44 -13.58
C ALA A 142 -7.61 9.24 -12.29
N THR A 143 -6.92 10.35 -12.21
CA THR A 143 -6.99 11.32 -11.13
C THR A 143 -7.27 12.68 -11.71
N PHE A 144 -8.40 13.26 -11.36
CA PHE A 144 -8.78 14.63 -11.68
C PHE A 144 -8.50 15.54 -10.50
N ALA A 145 -8.00 16.75 -10.77
CA ALA A 145 -7.89 17.81 -9.81
C ALA A 145 -8.17 19.17 -10.46
N GLY A 146 -8.95 19.97 -9.78
CA GLY A 146 -9.28 21.31 -10.26
C GLY A 146 -9.55 22.27 -9.11
N ASN A 147 -9.17 23.52 -9.31
CA ASN A 147 -9.45 24.59 -8.37
C ASN A 147 -10.58 25.47 -8.90
N VAL A 148 -11.59 25.72 -8.08
CA VAL A 148 -12.62 26.72 -8.35
C VAL A 148 -12.02 28.12 -8.18
N ASN A 149 -11.15 28.28 -7.19
CA ASN A 149 -10.37 29.48 -6.93
C ASN A 149 -9.13 29.09 -6.08
N ARG A 150 -8.33 30.07 -5.65
CA ARG A 150 -7.11 29.80 -4.83
C ARG A 150 -7.38 29.14 -3.48
N ARG A 151 -8.63 29.16 -2.98
CA ARG A 151 -9.03 28.63 -1.67
C ARG A 151 -9.81 27.33 -1.76
N ILE A 152 -10.44 27.03 -2.89
CA ILE A 152 -11.31 25.86 -3.08
C ILE A 152 -10.76 24.97 -4.15
N GLY A 153 -10.53 23.72 -3.82
CA GLY A 153 -10.15 22.69 -4.77
C GLY A 153 -10.98 21.42 -4.60
N ILE A 154 -11.15 20.72 -5.69
CA ILE A 154 -11.84 19.43 -5.77
C ILE A 154 -10.96 18.42 -6.48
N GLY A 155 -11.09 17.16 -6.08
CA GLY A 155 -10.40 16.04 -6.69
C GLY A 155 -11.30 14.82 -6.80
N ALA A 156 -11.02 14.00 -7.80
CA ALA A 156 -11.66 12.70 -7.97
C ALA A 156 -10.62 11.70 -8.47
N HIS A 157 -10.76 10.44 -8.10
CA HIS A 157 -9.91 9.38 -8.61
C HIS A 157 -10.73 8.12 -8.88
N ILE A 158 -10.26 7.35 -9.85
CA ILE A 158 -10.73 6.02 -10.17
C ILE A 158 -9.54 5.12 -10.49
N ASP A 159 -9.57 3.88 -9.98
CA ASP A 159 -8.63 2.81 -10.30
C ASP A 159 -9.44 1.54 -10.55
N TYR A 160 -9.57 1.16 -11.80
CA TYR A 160 -10.20 -0.08 -12.22
C TYR A 160 -9.13 -1.07 -12.62
N LEU A 161 -9.15 -2.24 -12.02
CA LEU A 161 -8.22 -3.31 -12.31
C LEU A 161 -9.00 -4.59 -12.60
N TYR A 162 -8.60 -5.27 -13.66
CA TYR A 162 -9.04 -6.62 -13.97
C TYR A 162 -7.86 -7.48 -14.41
N SER A 163 -7.71 -8.65 -13.84
CA SER A 163 -6.66 -9.59 -14.22
C SER A 163 -7.16 -11.02 -14.15
N LYS A 164 -7.02 -11.81 -15.21
CA LYS A 164 -7.37 -13.23 -15.20
C LYS A 164 -6.38 -14.11 -14.44
N GLY A 165 -5.14 -13.62 -14.25
CA GLY A 165 -4.05 -14.42 -13.70
C GLY A 165 -3.46 -15.41 -14.70
N ALA A 166 -2.24 -15.85 -14.43
CA ALA A 166 -1.52 -16.81 -15.26
C ALA A 166 -2.03 -18.24 -15.06
N TYR A 167 -2.43 -18.58 -13.84
CA TYR A 167 -2.96 -19.89 -13.45
C TYR A 167 -4.50 -19.86 -13.39
N ASN A 168 -5.15 -21.04 -13.34
CA ASN A 168 -6.58 -21.10 -13.23
C ASN A 168 -7.10 -20.55 -11.90
N TYR A 169 -8.35 -20.07 -11.90
CA TYR A 169 -9.08 -19.61 -10.71
C TYR A 169 -8.32 -18.57 -9.87
N GLN A 170 -7.62 -17.64 -10.54
CA GLN A 170 -6.76 -16.63 -9.91
C GLN A 170 -7.14 -15.20 -10.34
N ALA A 171 -8.35 -14.99 -10.84
CA ALA A 171 -8.75 -13.69 -11.34
C ALA A 171 -8.94 -12.66 -10.20
N ALA A 172 -8.49 -11.44 -10.43
CA ALA A 172 -8.75 -10.28 -9.57
C ALA A 172 -9.56 -9.22 -10.32
N LYS A 173 -10.47 -8.54 -9.61
CA LYS A 173 -11.27 -7.45 -10.14
C LYS A 173 -11.49 -6.40 -9.06
N ASP A 174 -10.88 -5.23 -9.24
CA ASP A 174 -10.90 -4.17 -8.26
C ASP A 174 -11.55 -2.91 -8.85
N TYR A 175 -12.39 -2.25 -8.04
CA TYR A 175 -12.97 -0.96 -8.28
C TYR A 175 -12.65 -0.05 -7.10
N VAL A 176 -11.75 0.88 -7.31
CA VAL A 176 -11.37 1.87 -6.31
C VAL A 176 -11.72 3.24 -6.85
N TYR A 177 -12.46 4.03 -6.10
CA TYR A 177 -12.83 5.37 -6.51
C TYR A 177 -13.07 6.27 -5.31
N GLY A 178 -12.98 7.57 -5.51
CA GLY A 178 -13.24 8.52 -4.47
C GLY A 178 -13.26 9.96 -4.93
N LEU A 179 -13.74 10.78 -4.01
CA LEU A 179 -13.86 12.21 -4.15
C LEU A 179 -13.12 12.89 -3.00
N SER A 180 -12.55 14.05 -3.27
CA SER A 180 -11.92 14.88 -2.24
C SER A 180 -12.20 16.35 -2.51
N GLY A 181 -12.17 17.16 -1.46
CA GLY A 181 -12.34 18.57 -1.60
C GLY A 181 -11.80 19.32 -0.39
N TYR A 182 -11.47 20.58 -0.60
CA TYR A 182 -10.99 21.43 0.46
C TYR A 182 -11.40 22.88 0.26
N TYR A 183 -11.45 23.60 1.39
CA TYR A 183 -11.51 25.05 1.48
C TYR A 183 -10.40 25.54 2.42
N LEU A 184 -9.50 26.38 1.94
CA LEU A 184 -8.38 26.93 2.72
C LEU A 184 -8.54 28.45 2.81
N GLY A 185 -9.34 28.91 3.75
CA GLY A 185 -9.54 30.33 4.05
C GLY A 185 -8.60 30.85 5.13
N ASP A 186 -8.64 32.15 5.36
CA ASP A 186 -7.78 32.80 6.35
C ASP A 186 -8.16 32.40 7.78
N ARG A 187 -9.48 32.35 8.09
CA ARG A 187 -10.00 32.00 9.43
C ARG A 187 -10.61 30.61 9.50
N TYR A 188 -11.01 30.03 8.38
CA TYR A 188 -11.68 28.74 8.37
C TYR A 188 -11.05 27.83 7.31
N GLU A 189 -10.85 26.57 7.67
CA GLU A 189 -10.38 25.50 6.78
C GLU A 189 -11.34 24.32 6.86
N PHE A 190 -11.58 23.74 5.71
CA PHE A 190 -12.30 22.48 5.58
C PHE A 190 -11.52 21.59 4.63
N GLN A 191 -11.47 20.30 4.92
CA GLN A 191 -10.99 19.29 3.99
C GLN A 191 -11.66 17.97 4.26
N GLY A 192 -11.96 17.24 3.20
CA GLY A 192 -12.62 15.96 3.32
C GLY A 192 -12.43 15.10 2.09
N PHE A 193 -12.63 13.81 2.28
CA PHE A 193 -12.64 12.83 1.20
C PHE A 193 -13.60 11.68 1.52
N TRP A 194 -14.01 11.02 0.46
CA TRP A 194 -14.69 9.74 0.51
C TRP A 194 -14.06 8.78 -0.46
N ASN A 195 -13.59 7.63 0.05
CA ASN A 195 -12.95 6.57 -0.72
C ASN A 195 -13.76 5.28 -0.61
N GLN A 196 -13.91 4.59 -1.71
CA GLN A 196 -14.55 3.29 -1.82
C GLN A 196 -13.62 2.30 -2.53
N ASN A 197 -13.38 1.17 -1.87
CA ASN A 197 -12.60 0.06 -2.38
C ASN A 197 -13.50 -1.18 -2.46
N ASN A 198 -13.62 -1.76 -3.64
CA ASN A 198 -14.36 -2.99 -3.88
C ASN A 198 -13.43 -3.97 -4.60
N MET A 199 -13.06 -5.04 -3.92
CA MET A 199 -12.08 -6.00 -4.39
C MET A 199 -12.68 -7.39 -4.43
N LEU A 200 -12.50 -8.09 -5.54
CA LEU A 200 -12.92 -9.45 -5.74
C LEU A 200 -11.73 -10.26 -6.24
N ASN A 201 -11.33 -11.25 -5.47
CA ASN A 201 -10.27 -12.20 -5.83
C ASN A 201 -10.85 -13.61 -5.93
N LYS A 202 -10.64 -14.28 -7.06
CA LYS A 202 -10.79 -15.73 -7.15
C LYS A 202 -9.59 -16.38 -6.48
N GLU A 203 -9.88 -17.39 -5.67
CA GLU A 203 -8.90 -18.02 -4.80
C GLU A 203 -8.64 -19.44 -5.28
N ASN A 204 -7.45 -19.69 -5.83
CA ASN A 204 -7.10 -21.02 -6.32
C ASN A 204 -6.41 -21.93 -5.29
N GLY A 205 -6.11 -21.41 -4.09
CA GLY A 205 -5.44 -22.18 -3.03
C GLY A 205 -4.00 -22.62 -3.37
N GLY A 206 -3.44 -22.12 -4.48
CA GLY A 206 -2.14 -22.56 -5.02
C GLY A 206 -2.26 -23.77 -5.95
N ILE A 207 -1.16 -24.13 -6.60
CA ILE A 207 -1.06 -25.34 -7.44
C ILE A 207 -0.98 -26.59 -6.56
N THR A 208 -1.46 -27.71 -7.07
CA THR A 208 -1.53 -28.98 -6.31
C THR A 208 -0.14 -29.58 -6.04
N ASN A 209 0.82 -29.39 -6.93
CA ASN A 209 2.18 -29.93 -6.79
C ASN A 209 3.21 -28.99 -7.45
N ASP A 210 4.25 -28.61 -6.70
CA ASP A 210 5.32 -27.72 -7.17
C ASP A 210 6.17 -28.34 -8.30
N LEU A 211 6.12 -29.68 -8.48
CA LEU A 211 6.80 -30.38 -9.58
C LEU A 211 6.29 -29.95 -10.96
N TYR A 212 5.04 -29.48 -11.08
CA TYR A 212 4.55 -28.92 -12.36
C TYR A 212 5.40 -27.73 -12.85
N ILE A 213 6.08 -27.05 -11.95
CA ILE A 213 6.97 -25.92 -12.26
C ILE A 213 8.44 -26.35 -12.22
N THR A 214 8.84 -27.14 -11.21
CA THR A 214 10.27 -27.45 -10.97
C THR A 214 10.78 -28.58 -11.85
N ASP A 215 9.97 -29.60 -12.09
CA ASP A 215 10.28 -30.76 -12.93
C ASP A 215 8.99 -31.37 -13.51
N PRO A 216 8.38 -30.73 -14.52
CA PRO A 216 7.13 -31.23 -15.11
C PRO A 216 7.26 -32.62 -15.74
N ALA A 217 8.43 -33.02 -16.19
CA ALA A 217 8.69 -34.30 -16.84
C ALA A 217 8.34 -35.49 -15.92
N VAL A 218 8.59 -35.38 -14.62
CA VAL A 218 8.25 -36.41 -13.62
C VAL A 218 6.75 -36.69 -13.56
N LEU A 219 5.92 -35.64 -13.71
CA LEU A 219 4.46 -35.75 -13.62
C LEU A 219 3.78 -36.04 -14.97
N GLN A 220 4.47 -35.81 -16.08
CA GLN A 220 3.88 -35.83 -17.43
C GLN A 220 4.57 -36.86 -18.37
N GLY A 221 5.13 -37.90 -17.83
CA GLY A 221 5.75 -39.00 -18.65
C GLY A 221 6.87 -38.51 -19.59
N GLY A 222 7.71 -37.56 -19.14
CA GLY A 222 8.82 -37.02 -19.87
C GLY A 222 8.59 -35.68 -20.60
N VAL A 223 7.37 -35.13 -20.57
CA VAL A 223 7.09 -33.81 -21.17
C VAL A 223 7.55 -32.69 -20.27
N CYS A 224 8.56 -31.95 -20.73
CA CYS A 224 9.22 -30.89 -19.93
C CYS A 224 8.48 -29.55 -19.88
N LYS A 225 7.41 -29.36 -20.65
CA LYS A 225 6.65 -28.11 -20.74
C LYS A 225 5.19 -28.33 -20.48
N ILE A 226 4.61 -27.48 -19.61
CA ILE A 226 3.19 -27.44 -19.33
C ILE A 226 2.67 -26.01 -19.49
N GLU A 227 1.49 -25.85 -20.07
CA GLU A 227 0.81 -24.56 -20.11
C GLU A 227 0.30 -24.21 -18.70
N PRO A 228 0.54 -22.97 -18.19
CA PRO A 228 0.15 -22.59 -16.83
C PRO A 228 -1.34 -22.81 -16.52
N LYS A 229 -2.23 -22.67 -17.51
CA LYS A 229 -3.67 -22.94 -17.38
C LYS A 229 -4.05 -24.42 -17.32
N SER A 230 -3.12 -25.31 -17.64
CA SER A 230 -3.32 -26.76 -17.52
C SER A 230 -2.86 -27.31 -16.17
N ILE A 231 -2.21 -26.51 -15.35
CA ILE A 231 -1.75 -26.91 -14.02
C ILE A 231 -2.95 -26.95 -13.06
N PRO A 232 -3.19 -28.09 -12.38
CA PRO A 232 -4.26 -28.23 -11.41
C PRO A 232 -4.04 -27.32 -10.20
N THR A 233 -5.14 -26.74 -9.70
CA THR A 233 -5.17 -25.90 -8.51
C THR A 233 -6.02 -26.55 -7.42
N ARG A 234 -5.77 -26.19 -6.16
CA ARG A 234 -6.43 -26.79 -5.00
C ARG A 234 -7.87 -26.36 -4.84
N LEU A 235 -8.20 -25.14 -5.27
CA LEU A 235 -9.55 -24.57 -5.22
C LEU A 235 -9.97 -24.10 -6.61
N THR A 236 -11.25 -24.31 -6.96
CA THR A 236 -11.79 -23.91 -8.27
C THR A 236 -13.03 -23.02 -8.16
N THR A 237 -13.75 -23.05 -7.04
CA THR A 237 -15.00 -22.30 -6.83
C THR A 237 -14.86 -21.18 -5.79
N ALA A 238 -13.71 -21.10 -5.11
CA ALA A 238 -13.51 -20.17 -4.03
C ALA A 238 -13.28 -18.74 -4.52
N HIS A 239 -13.82 -17.77 -3.78
CA HIS A 239 -13.53 -16.35 -3.99
C HIS A 239 -13.67 -15.55 -2.71
N THR A 240 -12.86 -14.51 -2.61
CA THR A 240 -12.88 -13.52 -1.54
C THR A 240 -13.39 -12.19 -2.07
N ARG A 241 -14.21 -11.51 -1.30
CA ARG A 241 -14.66 -10.15 -1.59
C ARG A 241 -14.41 -9.24 -0.41
N LEU A 242 -13.69 -8.15 -0.64
CA LEU A 242 -13.45 -7.09 0.32
C LEU A 242 -14.14 -5.80 -0.16
N HIS A 243 -14.96 -5.20 0.72
CA HIS A 243 -15.46 -3.85 0.57
C HIS A 243 -14.90 -3.01 1.72
N ALA A 244 -14.21 -1.95 1.40
CA ALA A 244 -13.71 -1.01 2.40
C ALA A 244 -14.01 0.42 1.98
N SER A 245 -14.61 1.20 2.86
CA SER A 245 -14.87 2.61 2.61
C SER A 245 -14.40 3.47 3.77
N GLN A 246 -13.96 4.68 3.44
CA GLN A 246 -13.60 5.70 4.41
C GLN A 246 -14.16 7.04 3.99
N PHE A 247 -14.88 7.67 4.89
CA PHE A 247 -15.26 9.06 4.81
C PHE A 247 -14.56 9.83 5.93
N TYR A 248 -13.84 10.86 5.55
CA TYR A 248 -13.15 11.74 6.49
C TYR A 248 -13.48 13.18 6.19
N MET A 249 -13.69 13.97 7.22
CA MET A 249 -13.75 15.43 7.11
C MET A 249 -13.10 16.07 8.33
N SER A 250 -12.46 17.21 8.12
CA SER A 250 -11.96 18.05 9.19
C SER A 250 -12.34 19.51 8.97
N HIS A 251 -12.75 20.14 10.05
CA HIS A 251 -13.05 21.56 10.14
C HIS A 251 -12.05 22.21 11.07
N ALA A 252 -11.54 23.35 10.70
CA ALA A 252 -10.62 24.07 11.54
C ALA A 252 -10.96 25.56 11.52
N TYR A 253 -11.15 26.14 12.70
CA TYR A 253 -11.35 27.57 12.88
C TYR A 253 -10.12 28.20 13.53
N LYS A 254 -9.54 29.19 12.85
CA LYS A 254 -8.34 29.89 13.27
C LYS A 254 -8.70 31.21 13.96
N VAL A 255 -8.14 31.43 15.11
CA VAL A 255 -8.22 32.69 15.84
C VAL A 255 -6.86 33.35 15.81
N GLY A 256 -6.81 34.63 15.45
CA GLY A 256 -5.58 35.39 15.28
C GLY A 256 -5.85 36.85 14.99
N TYR A 257 -4.90 37.52 14.38
CA TYR A 257 -4.98 38.93 14.07
C TYR A 257 -4.48 39.22 12.65
N TRP A 258 -4.86 40.37 12.11
CA TRP A 258 -4.36 40.87 10.85
C TRP A 258 -3.08 41.65 11.07
N GLN A 259 -2.10 41.45 10.22
CA GLN A 259 -0.81 42.16 10.22
C GLN A 259 -0.50 42.65 8.82
N ASP A 260 -0.01 43.87 8.72
CA ASP A 260 0.45 44.44 7.48
C ASP A 260 1.85 43.90 7.15
N GLU A 261 2.00 43.30 5.99
CA GLU A 261 3.25 42.80 5.42
C GLU A 261 3.68 43.77 4.29
N VAL A 262 4.83 44.40 4.42
CA VAL A 262 5.37 45.23 3.34
C VAL A 262 5.98 44.32 2.28
N VAL A 263 5.36 44.27 1.11
CA VAL A 263 5.82 43.43 -0.02
C VAL A 263 6.90 44.14 -0.82
N ASN A 264 6.76 45.48 -1.01
CA ASN A 264 7.76 46.39 -1.58
C ASN A 264 7.42 47.83 -1.17
N ASP A 265 8.22 48.80 -1.60
CA ASP A 265 8.09 50.22 -1.21
C ASP A 265 6.70 50.85 -1.48
N THR A 266 5.89 50.25 -2.31
CA THR A 266 4.57 50.76 -2.73
C THR A 266 3.41 49.88 -2.40
N LEU A 267 3.62 48.60 -1.95
CA LEU A 267 2.58 47.59 -1.75
C LEU A 267 2.65 46.97 -0.35
N THR A 268 1.65 47.28 0.46
CA THR A 268 1.41 46.62 1.74
C THR A 268 0.23 45.67 1.58
N ARG A 269 0.39 44.44 2.06
CA ARG A 269 -0.63 43.40 2.02
C ARG A 269 -1.02 43.02 3.45
N GLN A 270 -2.31 42.95 3.71
CA GLN A 270 -2.81 42.38 4.97
C GLN A 270 -2.75 40.86 4.96
N VAL A 271 -2.06 40.27 5.92
CA VAL A 271 -1.94 38.83 6.12
C VAL A 271 -2.54 38.44 7.47
N TYR A 272 -3.36 37.43 7.48
CA TYR A 272 -3.91 36.91 8.73
C TYR A 272 -2.92 36.00 9.42
N ILE A 273 -2.56 36.31 10.65
CA ILE A 273 -1.66 35.53 11.50
C ILE A 273 -2.46 34.72 12.49
N PRO A 274 -2.61 33.40 12.27
CA PRO A 274 -3.34 32.55 13.21
C PRO A 274 -2.49 32.27 14.46
N VAL A 275 -3.11 32.37 15.63
CA VAL A 275 -2.48 32.07 16.93
C VAL A 275 -2.94 30.72 17.45
N VAL A 276 -4.25 30.47 17.40
CA VAL A 276 -4.87 29.22 17.85
C VAL A 276 -5.80 28.71 16.78
N LYS A 277 -5.85 27.40 16.67
CA LYS A 277 -6.71 26.66 15.73
C LYS A 277 -7.54 25.66 16.52
N PHE A 278 -8.88 25.76 16.42
CA PHE A 278 -9.81 24.77 16.94
C PHE A 278 -10.16 23.80 15.83
N ILE A 279 -10.08 22.51 16.12
CA ILE A 279 -10.20 21.45 15.11
C ILE A 279 -11.32 20.49 15.54
N TYR A 280 -12.18 20.15 14.58
CA TYR A 280 -13.08 19.01 14.67
C TYR A 280 -12.83 18.10 13.47
N ALA A 281 -12.63 16.82 13.71
CA ALA A 281 -12.48 15.84 12.65
C ALA A 281 -13.40 14.62 12.88
N LEU A 282 -14.01 14.15 11.80
CA LEU A 282 -14.83 12.95 11.76
C LEU A 282 -14.17 11.94 10.80
N ASP A 283 -14.00 10.71 11.26
CA ASP A 283 -13.46 9.58 10.49
C ASP A 283 -14.42 8.39 10.57
N TRP A 284 -15.08 8.10 9.46
CA TRP A 284 -16.00 6.98 9.37
C TRP A 284 -15.45 5.92 8.44
N ARG A 285 -15.10 4.78 9.01
CA ARG A 285 -14.52 3.61 8.31
C ARG A 285 -15.51 2.46 8.32
N ARG A 286 -15.61 1.75 7.21
CA ARG A 286 -16.40 0.53 7.08
C ARG A 286 -15.60 -0.53 6.35
N GLY A 287 -15.70 -1.78 6.80
CA GLY A 287 -15.12 -2.96 6.18
C GLY A 287 -16.15 -4.07 6.08
N ARG A 288 -16.11 -4.85 4.98
CA ARG A 288 -16.84 -6.11 4.83
C ARG A 288 -15.93 -7.08 4.12
N HIS A 289 -15.66 -8.17 4.78
CA HIS A 289 -15.01 -9.35 4.20
C HIS A 289 -16.05 -10.44 3.98
N SER A 290 -15.97 -11.13 2.84
CA SER A 290 -16.79 -12.32 2.57
C SER A 290 -15.93 -13.34 1.85
N PHE A 291 -16.01 -14.58 2.29
CA PHE A 291 -15.39 -15.73 1.65
C PHE A 291 -16.47 -16.73 1.24
N VAL A 292 -16.42 -17.20 -0.01
CA VAL A 292 -17.37 -18.16 -0.56
C VAL A 292 -16.61 -19.28 -1.23
N ASN A 293 -17.00 -20.53 -0.95
CA ASN A 293 -16.58 -21.73 -1.67
C ASN A 293 -17.80 -22.65 -1.84
N SER A 294 -18.12 -23.01 -3.08
CA SER A 294 -19.32 -23.78 -3.42
C SER A 294 -19.06 -25.28 -3.60
N SER A 295 -17.82 -25.76 -3.38
CA SER A 295 -17.44 -27.16 -3.59
C SER A 295 -17.20 -27.87 -2.27
N ALA A 296 -18.05 -28.84 -1.93
CA ALA A 296 -17.93 -29.65 -0.73
C ALA A 296 -16.64 -30.50 -0.71
N GLY A 297 -16.25 -31.08 -1.84
CA GLY A 297 -15.03 -31.90 -1.94
C GLY A 297 -13.79 -31.08 -1.68
N GLU A 298 -13.67 -29.90 -2.32
CA GLU A 298 -12.56 -28.99 -2.09
C GLU A 298 -12.49 -28.52 -0.63
N ALA A 299 -13.63 -28.30 0.02
CA ALA A 299 -13.67 -27.88 1.41
C ALA A 299 -13.03 -28.92 2.33
N ARG A 300 -13.34 -30.20 2.15
CA ARG A 300 -12.76 -31.29 2.96
C ARG A 300 -11.25 -31.44 2.78
N ASP A 301 -10.77 -31.29 1.56
CA ASP A 301 -9.37 -31.54 1.21
C ASP A 301 -8.47 -30.34 1.56
N PHE A 302 -9.01 -29.12 1.60
CA PHE A 302 -8.23 -27.89 1.78
C PHE A 302 -8.19 -27.41 3.24
N TRP A 303 -9.33 -27.47 3.96
CA TRP A 303 -9.41 -27.02 5.35
C TRP A 303 -9.43 -28.18 6.36
N ALA A 304 -8.70 -28.01 7.45
CA ALA A 304 -8.67 -29.01 8.51
C ALA A 304 -10.00 -29.12 9.26
N ASN A 305 -10.79 -28.05 9.30
CA ASN A 305 -12.04 -27.98 10.02
C ASN A 305 -13.18 -27.44 9.17
N THR A 306 -14.38 -27.95 9.37
CA THR A 306 -15.64 -27.44 8.81
C THR A 306 -16.71 -27.54 9.90
N TYR A 307 -17.14 -26.39 10.44
CA TYR A 307 -17.94 -26.35 11.67
C TYR A 307 -19.45 -26.25 11.42
N PHE A 308 -19.89 -25.61 10.34
CA PHE A 308 -21.30 -25.28 10.18
C PHE A 308 -21.93 -25.83 8.91
N ASN A 309 -21.24 -25.78 7.79
CA ASN A 309 -21.78 -26.22 6.52
C ASN A 309 -20.71 -26.95 5.71
N GLU A 310 -20.98 -28.25 5.48
CA GLU A 310 -20.11 -29.14 4.71
C GLU A 310 -20.25 -28.93 3.19
N LEU A 311 -21.42 -28.50 2.72
CA LEU A 311 -21.73 -28.42 1.28
C LEU A 311 -21.18 -27.12 0.65
N ALA A 312 -21.19 -26.02 1.40
CA ALA A 312 -20.70 -24.73 0.90
C ALA A 312 -20.25 -23.82 2.05
N THR A 313 -19.30 -22.96 1.77
CA THR A 313 -18.86 -21.90 2.69
C THR A 313 -19.39 -20.55 2.22
N GLY A 314 -19.92 -19.76 3.15
CA GLY A 314 -20.46 -18.43 2.88
C GLY A 314 -20.23 -17.48 4.05
N ASP A 315 -18.96 -17.27 4.43
CA ASP A 315 -18.58 -16.46 5.58
C ASP A 315 -18.69 -14.96 5.29
N ARG A 316 -19.08 -14.20 6.30
CA ARG A 316 -19.16 -12.74 6.23
C ARG A 316 -18.82 -12.10 7.56
N THR A 317 -17.87 -11.18 7.53
CA THR A 317 -17.52 -10.32 8.67
C THR A 317 -17.63 -8.86 8.27
N THR A 318 -18.28 -8.04 9.11
CA THR A 318 -18.42 -6.61 8.90
C THR A 318 -17.83 -5.81 10.05
N TYR A 319 -17.29 -4.66 9.71
CA TYR A 319 -16.68 -3.71 10.61
C TYR A 319 -17.18 -2.30 10.30
N SER A 320 -17.40 -1.50 11.32
CA SER A 320 -17.66 -0.07 11.18
C SER A 320 -17.03 0.67 12.36
N ALA A 321 -16.35 1.76 12.10
CA ALA A 321 -15.78 2.63 13.11
C ALA A 321 -16.16 4.09 12.81
N LEU A 322 -16.69 4.79 13.80
CA LEU A 322 -16.99 6.21 13.75
C LEU A 322 -16.16 6.92 14.81
N GLY A 323 -15.17 7.67 14.35
CA GLY A 323 -14.25 8.46 15.18
C GLY A 323 -14.63 9.95 15.13
N ASN A 324 -14.66 10.60 16.28
CA ASN A 324 -14.84 12.04 16.44
C ASN A 324 -13.65 12.57 17.22
N THR A 325 -12.96 13.55 16.66
CA THR A 325 -11.80 14.19 17.29
C THR A 325 -12.04 15.67 17.48
N LEU A 326 -11.83 16.13 18.69
CA LEU A 326 -11.79 17.55 19.04
C LEU A 326 -10.36 17.91 19.43
N GLY A 327 -9.84 18.98 18.86
CA GLY A 327 -8.47 19.42 19.10
C GLY A 327 -8.34 20.93 19.18
N ILE A 328 -7.33 21.36 19.90
CA ILE A 328 -6.85 22.73 19.96
C ILE A 328 -5.37 22.75 19.62
N GLN A 329 -4.94 23.67 18.78
CA GLN A 329 -3.56 23.77 18.32
C GLN A 329 -3.08 25.24 18.40
N MET A 330 -2.01 25.46 19.13
CA MET A 330 -1.23 26.70 19.05
C MET A 330 -0.37 26.66 17.79
N MET A 331 -0.41 27.72 17.00
CA MET A 331 0.27 27.78 15.70
C MET A 331 1.72 28.21 15.85
N GLU A 332 2.60 27.66 15.00
CA GLU A 332 4.00 28.09 14.89
C GLU A 332 4.08 29.48 14.25
N GLY A 333 4.99 30.33 14.71
CA GLY A 333 5.42 31.55 14.01
C GLY A 333 4.58 32.81 14.25
N PHE A 334 3.51 32.77 15.05
CA PHE A 334 2.72 33.98 15.35
C PHE A 334 3.48 35.03 16.18
N LYS A 335 4.57 34.64 16.83
CA LYS A 335 5.59 35.51 17.44
C LYS A 335 6.96 34.96 17.10
N PRO A 336 8.01 35.79 17.02
CA PRO A 336 9.36 35.36 16.64
C PRO A 336 9.99 34.30 17.55
N TRP A 337 9.56 34.20 18.80
CA TRP A 337 10.05 33.22 19.77
C TRP A 337 9.27 31.91 19.73
N VAL A 338 8.05 31.88 19.15
CA VAL A 338 7.22 30.66 19.01
C VAL A 338 7.66 29.91 17.76
N LYS A 339 8.60 28.98 17.94
CA LYS A 339 9.22 28.21 16.85
C LYS A 339 8.68 26.79 16.71
N PHE A 340 7.50 26.51 17.28
CA PHE A 340 6.84 25.20 17.20
C PHE A 340 5.33 25.39 17.33
N SER A 341 4.58 24.42 16.86
CA SER A 341 3.16 24.30 17.15
C SER A 341 2.93 23.21 18.21
N LEU A 342 1.91 23.41 19.04
CA LEU A 342 1.52 22.45 20.08
C LEU A 342 0.01 22.21 19.97
N ALA A 343 -0.38 20.95 19.82
CA ALA A 343 -1.77 20.55 19.79
C ALA A 343 -2.10 19.59 20.93
N ALA A 344 -3.32 19.69 21.45
CA ALA A 344 -3.94 18.71 22.33
C ALA A 344 -5.28 18.28 21.72
N TYR A 345 -5.62 17.01 21.85
CA TYR A 345 -6.86 16.47 21.28
C TYR A 345 -7.44 15.32 22.08
N VAL A 346 -8.74 15.14 21.90
CA VAL A 346 -9.48 13.98 22.42
C VAL A 346 -10.17 13.32 21.22
N THR A 347 -10.11 11.99 21.15
CA THR A 347 -10.80 11.19 20.14
C THR A 347 -11.72 10.19 20.81
N TYR A 348 -13.02 10.24 20.47
CA TYR A 348 -13.98 9.18 20.77
C TYR A 348 -14.22 8.35 19.52
N GLU A 349 -14.12 7.03 19.62
CA GLU A 349 -14.36 6.09 18.52
C GLU A 349 -15.33 5.00 18.96
N ASN A 350 -16.41 4.83 18.22
CA ASN A 350 -17.32 3.70 18.34
C ASN A 350 -17.04 2.69 17.26
N ARG A 351 -16.61 1.47 17.63
CA ARG A 351 -16.38 0.35 16.73
C ARG A 351 -17.48 -0.68 16.85
N ARG A 352 -17.89 -1.23 15.73
CA ARG A 352 -18.90 -2.29 15.67
C ARG A 352 -18.42 -3.40 14.77
N TYR A 353 -18.54 -4.62 15.25
CA TYR A 353 -18.21 -5.85 14.53
C TYR A 353 -19.46 -6.72 14.44
N THR A 354 -19.69 -7.34 13.28
CA THR A 354 -20.71 -8.37 13.11
C THR A 354 -20.08 -9.54 12.37
N GLN A 355 -20.18 -10.72 12.95
CA GLN A 355 -19.69 -11.98 12.41
C GLN A 355 -20.88 -12.83 11.99
N TRP A 356 -20.74 -13.50 10.85
CA TRP A 356 -21.77 -14.39 10.37
C TRP A 356 -21.89 -15.61 11.29
N ARG A 357 -23.14 -16.02 11.54
CA ARG A 357 -23.48 -17.29 12.16
C ARG A 357 -24.63 -17.91 11.38
N PRO A 358 -24.56 -19.19 11.06
CA PRO A 358 -25.68 -19.87 10.41
C PRO A 358 -26.82 -20.12 11.41
N ASP A 359 -28.04 -20.17 10.88
CA ASP A 359 -29.24 -20.50 11.67
C ASP A 359 -29.35 -22.02 11.92
N SER A 360 -28.69 -22.84 11.09
CA SER A 360 -28.70 -24.31 11.18
C SER A 360 -27.36 -24.88 10.71
N LEU A 361 -27.04 -26.06 11.24
CA LEU A 361 -25.89 -26.86 10.78
C LEU A 361 -26.32 -27.66 9.52
N VAL A 362 -25.43 -27.70 8.52
CA VAL A 362 -25.60 -28.44 7.27
C VAL A 362 -24.47 -29.45 7.11
N GLY A 363 -24.76 -30.72 7.28
CA GLY A 363 -23.81 -31.83 7.33
C GLY A 363 -24.16 -32.72 8.52
N GLY A 364 -23.57 -33.82 8.66
CA GLY A 364 -23.84 -34.75 9.76
C GLY A 364 -22.59 -34.98 10.61
N GLU A 365 -22.18 -36.24 10.70
CA GLU A 365 -20.99 -36.68 11.43
C GLU A 365 -19.65 -36.16 10.83
N THR A 366 -19.71 -35.58 9.63
CA THR A 366 -18.56 -35.02 8.93
C THR A 366 -18.19 -33.60 9.40
N LEU A 367 -19.08 -32.92 10.13
CA LEU A 367 -18.78 -31.60 10.70
C LEU A 367 -17.80 -31.73 11.86
N THR A 368 -16.85 -30.82 11.93
CA THR A 368 -15.97 -30.66 13.09
C THR A 368 -16.81 -30.23 14.30
N PRO A 369 -16.68 -30.86 15.47
CA PRO A 369 -17.38 -30.43 16.67
C PRO A 369 -17.04 -28.98 17.00
N LEU A 370 -18.06 -28.22 17.42
CA LEU A 370 -17.86 -26.84 17.88
C LEU A 370 -17.02 -26.84 19.14
N PRO A 371 -16.02 -25.95 19.26
CA PRO A 371 -15.24 -25.79 20.49
C PRO A 371 -16.13 -25.36 21.66
N ASP A 372 -15.81 -25.77 22.89
CA ASP A 372 -16.58 -25.42 24.10
C ASP A 372 -16.70 -23.90 24.29
N PHE A 373 -15.65 -23.16 23.93
CA PHE A 373 -15.61 -21.69 24.02
C PHE A 373 -16.46 -20.96 22.96
N TYR A 374 -17.02 -21.66 21.97
CA TYR A 374 -17.82 -21.04 20.90
C TYR A 374 -18.96 -20.17 21.43
N SER A 375 -19.61 -20.61 22.52
CA SER A 375 -20.71 -19.86 23.16
C SER A 375 -20.29 -18.50 23.71
N ASN A 376 -19.01 -18.30 24.01
CA ASN A 376 -18.46 -17.04 24.54
C ASN A 376 -18.33 -15.96 23.47
N ILE A 377 -18.19 -16.36 22.19
CA ILE A 377 -17.95 -15.43 21.11
C ILE A 377 -19.27 -14.76 20.69
N ARG A 378 -19.31 -13.44 20.74
CA ARG A 378 -20.50 -12.66 20.41
C ARG A 378 -20.66 -12.49 18.89
N HIS A 379 -21.89 -12.71 18.39
CA HIS A 379 -22.21 -12.42 16.98
C HIS A 379 -22.06 -10.92 16.63
N LYS A 380 -22.40 -10.04 17.55
CA LYS A 380 -22.22 -8.58 17.43
C LYS A 380 -21.43 -8.07 18.62
N ALA A 381 -20.40 -7.29 18.37
CA ALA A 381 -19.62 -6.63 19.39
C ALA A 381 -19.53 -5.13 19.11
N THR A 382 -19.57 -4.36 20.18
CA THR A 382 -19.43 -2.89 20.12
C THR A 382 -18.39 -2.48 21.14
N GLN A 383 -17.43 -1.67 20.70
CA GLN A 383 -16.39 -1.07 21.54
C GLN A 383 -16.55 0.44 21.53
N ASN A 384 -16.51 1.06 22.70
CA ASN A 384 -16.48 2.51 22.87
C ASN A 384 -15.12 2.89 23.43
N LEU A 385 -14.35 3.64 22.67
CA LEU A 385 -12.95 3.89 22.90
C LEU A 385 -12.69 5.39 23.00
N VAL A 386 -11.92 5.80 24.00
CA VAL A 386 -11.51 7.20 24.15
C VAL A 386 -10.00 7.28 24.28
N TRP A 387 -9.43 8.18 23.49
CA TRP A 387 -8.02 8.54 23.57
C TRP A 387 -7.86 10.03 23.82
N VAL A 388 -6.82 10.37 24.56
CA VAL A 388 -6.27 11.72 24.61
C VAL A 388 -4.92 11.73 23.92
N GLY A 389 -4.58 12.84 23.31
CA GLY A 389 -3.27 12.96 22.66
C GLY A 389 -2.76 14.37 22.59
N GLY A 390 -1.48 14.49 22.31
CA GLY A 390 -0.80 15.75 22.09
C GLY A 390 0.20 15.63 20.95
N ARG A 391 0.36 16.72 20.21
CA ARG A 391 1.35 16.80 19.11
C ARG A 391 2.19 18.05 19.28
N LEU A 392 3.48 17.88 19.23
CA LEU A 392 4.47 18.93 19.15
C LEU A 392 5.11 18.89 17.76
N GLU A 393 5.12 20.01 17.06
CA GLU A 393 5.60 20.03 15.68
C GLU A 393 6.33 21.33 15.36
N LYS A 394 7.40 21.21 14.61
CA LYS A 394 8.09 22.31 13.96
C LYS A 394 8.24 22.01 12.48
N THR A 395 7.47 22.72 11.67
CA THR A 395 7.47 22.54 10.21
C THR A 395 8.31 23.61 9.50
N ALA A 396 8.36 24.82 10.04
CA ALA A 396 9.17 25.89 9.51
C ALA A 396 10.61 25.78 10.02
N GLY A 397 11.57 25.83 9.11
CA GLY A 397 12.99 25.85 9.48
C GLY A 397 13.87 25.27 8.38
N ARG A 398 14.99 25.97 8.14
CA ARG A 398 15.97 25.57 7.12
C ARG A 398 16.81 24.37 7.57
N HIS A 399 17.12 24.30 8.87
CA HIS A 399 18.11 23.36 9.41
C HIS A 399 17.49 22.20 10.17
N LEU A 400 16.43 22.42 10.92
CA LEU A 400 15.81 21.41 11.78
C LEU A 400 14.29 21.50 11.72
N THR A 401 13.65 20.37 11.38
CA THR A 401 12.22 20.14 11.52
C THR A 401 12.01 18.91 12.39
N TYR A 402 10.95 18.88 13.20
CA TYR A 402 10.63 17.73 14.05
C TYR A 402 9.14 17.65 14.31
N SER A 403 8.69 16.43 14.61
CA SER A 403 7.35 16.15 15.12
C SER A 403 7.42 15.12 16.23
N ALA A 404 6.58 15.28 17.24
CA ALA A 404 6.36 14.29 18.29
C ALA A 404 4.87 14.18 18.52
N ASP A 405 4.34 12.95 18.49
CA ASP A 405 2.94 12.64 18.73
C ASP A 405 2.85 11.66 19.91
N ALA A 406 2.03 11.99 20.90
CA ALA A 406 1.76 11.16 22.05
C ALA A 406 0.26 10.90 22.13
N ARG A 407 -0.13 9.64 22.30
CA ARG A 407 -1.53 9.21 22.42
C ARG A 407 -1.67 8.19 23.53
N PHE A 408 -2.69 8.37 24.35
CA PHE A 408 -3.00 7.52 25.49
C PHE A 408 -4.48 7.10 25.49
N GLY A 409 -4.75 5.80 25.60
CA GLY A 409 -6.09 5.25 25.71
C GLY A 409 -6.64 5.33 27.13
N ILE A 410 -7.85 5.83 27.30
CA ILE A 410 -8.45 6.06 28.63
C ILE A 410 -9.63 5.12 28.89
N VAL A 411 -10.45 4.87 27.86
CA VAL A 411 -11.72 4.14 28.03
C VAL A 411 -11.83 3.00 27.02
N GLY A 412 -12.43 1.90 27.47
CA GLY A 412 -12.68 0.70 26.69
C GLY A 412 -11.44 -0.20 26.59
N ASP A 413 -11.41 -1.07 25.60
CA ASP A 413 -10.36 -2.05 25.41
C ASP A 413 -8.97 -1.43 25.15
N VAL A 414 -8.96 -0.13 24.80
CA VAL A 414 -7.70 0.64 24.63
C VAL A 414 -7.22 1.31 25.93
N ALA A 415 -7.86 1.06 27.07
CA ALA A 415 -7.41 1.63 28.35
C ALA A 415 -5.96 1.23 28.61
N ALA A 416 -5.12 2.22 28.96
CA ALA A 416 -3.68 2.09 29.11
C ALA A 416 -2.90 1.72 27.81
N ASP A 417 -3.51 1.89 26.62
CA ASP A 417 -2.75 1.92 25.37
C ASP A 417 -1.89 3.18 25.32
N VAL A 418 -0.66 3.03 24.88
CA VAL A 418 0.32 4.11 24.77
C VAL A 418 0.91 4.09 23.37
N ARG A 419 0.92 5.26 22.71
CA ARG A 419 1.59 5.46 21.45
C ARG A 419 2.42 6.74 21.50
N LEU A 420 3.71 6.62 21.33
CA LEU A 420 4.65 7.73 21.26
C LEU A 420 5.41 7.62 19.95
N LEU A 421 5.37 8.65 19.13
CA LEU A 421 6.08 8.71 17.85
C LEU A 421 6.85 10.01 17.79
N GLY A 422 8.11 9.95 17.40
CA GLY A 422 8.95 11.11 17.20
C GLY A 422 9.72 10.99 15.89
N GLU A 423 9.80 12.09 15.15
CA GLU A 423 10.61 12.22 13.94
C GLU A 423 11.35 13.55 14.00
N ALA A 424 12.63 13.57 13.66
CA ALA A 424 13.42 14.77 13.53
C ALA A 424 14.24 14.69 12.25
N GLN A 425 14.29 15.78 11.48
CA GLN A 425 15.10 15.90 10.28
C GLN A 425 15.97 17.12 10.38
N ALA A 426 17.28 16.91 10.26
CA ALA A 426 18.28 17.98 10.20
C ALA A 426 18.86 18.06 8.78
N ARG A 427 19.13 19.27 8.33
CA ARG A 427 19.74 19.58 7.03
C ARG A 427 20.99 20.41 7.23
N TYR A 428 22.10 19.89 6.74
CA TYR A 428 23.41 20.54 6.84
C TYR A 428 23.99 20.76 5.45
N ARG A 429 24.62 21.92 5.25
CA ARG A 429 25.35 22.15 4.02
C ARG A 429 26.77 21.59 4.17
N LEU A 430 27.10 20.60 3.33
CA LEU A 430 28.39 19.93 3.33
C LEU A 430 28.91 19.87 1.88
N PHE A 431 30.18 20.24 1.64
CA PHE A 431 30.80 20.23 0.31
C PHE A 431 29.98 20.96 -0.79
N GLY A 432 29.28 22.05 -0.42
CA GLY A 432 28.49 22.83 -1.36
C GLY A 432 27.05 22.36 -1.57
N ASP A 433 26.68 21.17 -1.10
CA ASP A 433 25.33 20.60 -1.21
C ASP A 433 24.71 20.29 0.17
N THR A 434 23.43 19.92 0.19
CA THR A 434 22.66 19.74 1.44
C THR A 434 22.52 18.27 1.78
N VAL A 435 23.16 17.82 2.86
CA VAL A 435 22.92 16.49 3.47
C VAL A 435 21.71 16.57 4.38
N ALA A 436 20.81 15.62 4.25
CA ALA A 436 19.68 15.45 5.15
C ALA A 436 19.87 14.21 6.04
N VAL A 437 19.73 14.42 7.35
CA VAL A 437 19.73 13.34 8.35
C VAL A 437 18.37 13.35 9.03
N ALA A 438 17.68 12.21 8.99
CA ALA A 438 16.42 12.02 9.68
C ALA A 438 16.55 10.90 10.72
N VAL A 439 15.90 11.07 11.86
CA VAL A 439 15.82 10.06 12.92
C VAL A 439 14.36 9.90 13.30
N ASN A 440 13.93 8.67 13.47
CA ASN A 440 12.59 8.34 13.95
C ASN A 440 12.66 7.40 15.15
N VAL A 441 11.81 7.66 16.14
CA VAL A 441 11.66 6.83 17.35
C VAL A 441 10.17 6.57 17.54
N GLY A 442 9.83 5.33 17.90
CA GLY A 442 8.46 4.94 18.16
C GLY A 442 8.36 3.99 19.35
N PHE A 443 7.39 4.22 20.21
CA PHE A 443 6.96 3.29 21.23
C PHE A 443 5.46 3.10 21.14
N ARG A 444 5.02 1.84 21.13
CA ARG A 444 3.62 1.47 21.15
C ARG A 444 3.42 0.34 22.16
N ASN A 445 2.35 0.44 22.91
CA ASN A 445 1.84 -0.63 23.75
C ASN A 445 0.34 -0.65 23.52
N GLU A 446 -0.13 -1.51 22.65
CA GLU A 446 -1.49 -1.46 22.12
C GLU A 446 -2.16 -2.84 22.20
N GLU A 447 -3.45 -2.84 22.49
CA GLU A 447 -4.29 -4.03 22.48
C GLU A 447 -4.42 -4.61 21.06
N PRO A 448 -4.25 -5.94 20.88
CA PRO A 448 -4.58 -6.60 19.61
C PRO A 448 -6.04 -6.37 19.21
N SER A 449 -6.34 -6.29 17.90
CA SER A 449 -7.70 -6.02 17.43
C SER A 449 -8.69 -7.10 17.88
N TYR A 450 -9.96 -6.71 18.09
CA TYR A 450 -11.06 -7.60 18.51
C TYR A 450 -11.12 -8.89 17.68
N LEU A 451 -10.99 -8.79 16.34
CA LEU A 451 -11.08 -9.96 15.47
C LEU A 451 -9.87 -10.92 15.55
N LEU A 452 -8.73 -10.49 16.07
CA LEU A 452 -7.62 -11.39 16.39
C LEU A 452 -7.86 -12.15 17.71
N GLN A 453 -8.70 -11.59 18.57
CA GLN A 453 -9.09 -12.22 19.82
C GLN A 453 -10.30 -13.14 19.63
N HIS A 454 -11.36 -12.69 18.95
CA HIS A 454 -12.63 -13.39 18.85
C HIS A 454 -13.08 -13.49 17.38
N TYR A 455 -13.17 -14.69 16.83
CA TYR A 455 -13.57 -14.87 15.44
C TYR A 455 -14.36 -16.18 15.22
N VAL A 456 -15.34 -16.11 14.32
CA VAL A 456 -16.16 -17.26 13.91
C VAL A 456 -16.35 -17.24 12.40
N SER A 457 -16.04 -18.37 11.77
CA SER A 457 -16.32 -18.68 10.36
C SER A 457 -16.54 -20.18 10.18
N ASN A 458 -16.86 -20.61 8.97
CA ASN A 458 -17.09 -22.04 8.68
C ASN A 458 -15.85 -22.92 8.90
N HIS A 459 -14.64 -22.34 8.75
CA HIS A 459 -13.38 -23.09 8.84
C HIS A 459 -12.49 -22.69 10.01
N PHE A 460 -12.76 -21.53 10.62
CA PHE A 460 -11.94 -20.97 11.68
C PHE A 460 -12.78 -20.43 12.82
N ILE A 461 -12.52 -20.91 14.02
CA ILE A 461 -13.09 -20.39 15.26
C ILE A 461 -11.94 -20.21 16.24
N TRP A 462 -11.82 -19.03 16.85
CA TRP A 462 -10.89 -18.79 17.93
C TRP A 462 -11.44 -17.80 18.94
N ASP A 463 -11.04 -18.01 20.19
CA ASP A 463 -11.32 -17.17 21.33
C ASP A 463 -10.03 -17.07 22.15
N ASN A 464 -9.34 -15.94 22.04
CA ASN A 464 -8.04 -15.70 22.64
C ASN A 464 -8.14 -14.54 23.63
N ASP A 465 -7.24 -14.56 24.61
CA ASP A 465 -7.01 -13.47 25.57
C ASP A 465 -5.54 -13.02 25.43
N PHE A 466 -5.27 -12.25 24.37
CA PHE A 466 -3.93 -11.77 24.09
C PHE A 466 -3.61 -10.54 24.92
N GLY A 467 -2.44 -10.53 25.53
CA GLY A 467 -1.90 -9.34 26.15
C GLY A 467 -1.47 -8.28 25.13
N LYS A 468 -1.27 -7.05 25.60
CA LYS A 468 -0.85 -5.93 24.76
C LYS A 468 0.46 -6.21 24.04
N THR A 469 0.47 -5.89 22.76
CA THR A 469 1.68 -5.93 21.91
C THR A 469 2.50 -4.67 22.16
N ARG A 470 3.74 -4.83 22.59
CA ARG A 470 4.67 -3.73 22.82
C ARG A 470 5.71 -3.67 21.72
N THR A 471 5.78 -2.53 21.04
CA THR A 471 6.73 -2.30 19.95
C THR A 471 7.59 -1.08 20.25
N PHE A 472 8.91 -1.25 20.23
CA PHE A 472 9.87 -0.17 20.23
C PHE A 472 10.57 -0.11 18.88
N THR A 473 10.67 1.07 18.28
CA THR A 473 11.31 1.29 16.99
C THR A 473 12.28 2.46 17.10
N VAL A 474 13.47 2.32 16.56
CA VAL A 474 14.39 3.41 16.31
C VAL A 474 14.96 3.26 14.92
N GLY A 475 15.07 4.37 14.19
CA GLY A 475 15.59 4.35 12.83
C GLY A 475 16.27 5.69 12.49
N GLY A 476 17.12 5.62 11.49
CA GLY A 476 17.80 6.78 10.93
C GLY A 476 17.94 6.68 9.43
N ARG A 477 17.94 7.84 8.77
CA ARG A 477 18.15 7.97 7.33
C ARG A 477 19.14 9.08 7.07
N ILE A 478 20.11 8.83 6.21
CA ILE A 478 21.06 9.83 5.71
C ILE A 478 20.90 9.88 4.19
N THR A 479 20.65 11.09 3.67
CA THR A 479 20.55 11.33 2.21
C THR A 479 21.65 12.27 1.80
N ILE A 480 22.46 11.83 0.84
CA ILE A 480 23.61 12.54 0.29
C ILE A 480 23.34 12.79 -1.19
N PRO A 481 22.88 14.00 -1.59
CA PRO A 481 22.38 14.25 -2.94
C PRO A 481 23.47 14.13 -4.03
N TRP A 482 24.69 14.62 -3.79
CA TRP A 482 25.74 14.63 -4.82
C TRP A 482 26.28 13.25 -5.20
N THR A 483 26.18 12.27 -4.30
CA THR A 483 26.51 10.87 -4.62
C THR A 483 25.30 10.05 -4.97
N HIS A 484 24.08 10.63 -4.94
CA HIS A 484 22.81 9.94 -5.08
C HIS A 484 22.67 8.73 -4.15
N THR A 485 23.17 8.90 -2.90
CA THR A 485 23.18 7.85 -1.87
C THR A 485 22.14 8.14 -0.80
N THR A 486 21.32 7.12 -0.47
CA THR A 486 20.49 7.14 0.72
C THR A 486 20.78 5.89 1.53
N LEU A 487 21.17 6.07 2.78
CA LEU A 487 21.37 5.00 3.75
C LEU A 487 20.30 5.09 4.83
N GLU A 488 19.62 3.99 5.07
CA GLU A 488 18.61 3.83 6.12
C GLU A 488 19.04 2.67 7.03
N ALA A 489 18.91 2.85 8.34
CA ALA A 489 19.09 1.77 9.30
C ALA A 489 18.02 1.87 10.38
N GLY A 490 17.49 0.72 10.80
CA GLY A 490 16.45 0.68 11.82
C GLY A 490 16.52 -0.58 12.67
N PHE A 491 16.08 -0.43 13.89
CA PHE A 491 15.91 -1.52 14.84
C PHE A 491 14.47 -1.50 15.38
N ARG A 492 13.85 -2.66 15.43
CA ARG A 492 12.50 -2.82 16.00
C ARG A 492 12.51 -4.00 16.98
N ASN A 493 12.01 -3.77 18.18
CA ASN A 493 11.74 -4.80 19.17
C ASN A 493 10.24 -4.96 19.34
N VAL A 494 9.72 -6.19 19.24
CA VAL A 494 8.31 -6.49 19.41
C VAL A 494 8.17 -7.57 20.49
N GLN A 495 7.47 -7.22 21.56
CA GLN A 495 7.06 -8.15 22.63
C GLN A 495 5.59 -8.52 22.41
N ASN A 496 5.24 -9.76 22.71
CA ASN A 496 3.88 -10.27 22.55
C ASN A 496 3.38 -10.10 21.10
N MET A 497 4.24 -10.35 20.11
CA MET A 497 3.85 -10.24 18.69
C MET A 497 2.76 -11.26 18.37
N VAL A 498 1.66 -10.78 17.77
CA VAL A 498 0.62 -11.68 17.24
C VAL A 498 0.98 -12.07 15.82
N TYR A 499 0.94 -13.38 15.55
CA TYR A 499 1.23 -13.97 14.24
C TYR A 499 0.24 -15.11 13.95
N PHE A 500 0.12 -15.50 12.69
CA PHE A 500 -0.68 -16.68 12.31
C PHE A 500 0.23 -17.90 12.17
N ASP A 501 -0.09 -18.95 12.90
CA ASP A 501 0.67 -20.20 12.93
C ASP A 501 0.46 -21.05 11.65
N THR A 502 1.04 -22.23 11.61
CA THR A 502 0.93 -23.15 10.48
C THR A 502 -0.45 -23.79 10.31
N LEU A 503 -1.36 -23.59 11.27
CA LEU A 503 -2.76 -23.98 11.22
C LEU A 503 -3.66 -22.79 10.85
N SER A 504 -3.06 -21.65 10.53
CA SER A 504 -3.74 -20.38 10.23
C SER A 504 -4.54 -19.81 11.40
N LEU A 505 -4.15 -20.14 12.62
CA LEU A 505 -4.71 -19.60 13.85
C LEU A 505 -3.83 -18.49 14.41
N PRO A 506 -4.40 -17.40 14.93
CA PRO A 506 -3.62 -16.37 15.58
C PRO A 506 -3.01 -16.88 16.89
N ARG A 507 -1.74 -16.59 17.09
CA ARG A 507 -0.97 -16.91 18.28
C ARG A 507 -0.18 -15.70 18.72
N GLN A 508 0.15 -15.64 20.00
CA GLN A 508 0.98 -14.61 20.57
C GLN A 508 2.34 -15.17 20.97
N ALA A 509 3.42 -14.50 20.56
CA ALA A 509 4.78 -14.89 20.87
C ALA A 509 5.08 -14.66 22.37
N GLY A 510 5.57 -15.67 23.07
CA GLY A 510 5.96 -15.56 24.49
C GLY A 510 7.31 -14.88 24.73
N LYS A 511 8.02 -14.43 23.70
CA LYS A 511 9.33 -13.78 23.77
C LYS A 511 9.43 -12.55 22.90
N SER A 512 10.40 -11.69 23.21
CA SER A 512 10.72 -10.52 22.37
C SER A 512 11.36 -10.94 21.07
N ILE A 513 10.89 -10.35 19.96
CA ILE A 513 11.47 -10.50 18.63
C ILE A 513 12.15 -9.20 18.24
N HIS A 514 13.43 -9.28 17.89
CA HIS A 514 14.23 -8.17 17.45
C HIS A 514 14.43 -8.24 15.94
N VAL A 515 14.24 -7.14 15.24
CA VAL A 515 14.51 -7.03 13.81
C VAL A 515 15.42 -5.84 13.56
N PHE A 516 16.54 -6.11 12.92
CA PHE A 516 17.42 -5.09 12.37
C PHE A 516 17.19 -5.00 10.86
N THR A 517 17.10 -3.79 10.32
CA THR A 517 17.00 -3.53 8.88
C THR A 517 17.99 -2.46 8.49
N ALA A 518 18.76 -2.69 7.44
CA ALA A 518 19.62 -1.69 6.81
C ALA A 518 19.34 -1.64 5.31
N ARG A 519 19.13 -0.45 4.75
CA ARG A 519 18.84 -0.24 3.33
C ARG A 519 19.80 0.78 2.75
N LEU A 520 20.44 0.41 1.65
CA LEU A 520 21.27 1.29 0.83
C LEU A 520 20.59 1.50 -0.51
N ARG A 521 20.33 2.74 -0.86
CA ARG A 521 19.97 3.16 -2.23
C ARG A 521 21.11 3.92 -2.81
N GLN A 522 21.59 3.46 -3.96
CA GLN A 522 22.72 4.04 -4.67
C GLN A 522 22.43 4.10 -6.15
N ASP A 523 22.45 5.30 -6.69
CA ASP A 523 22.27 5.54 -8.11
C ASP A 523 23.61 6.00 -8.73
N PHE A 524 24.02 5.33 -9.80
CA PHE A 524 25.18 5.69 -10.61
C PHE A 524 24.71 6.21 -11.96
N ALA A 525 25.35 7.27 -12.45
CA ALA A 525 25.09 7.84 -13.77
C ALA A 525 26.40 8.23 -14.44
N VAL A 526 26.65 7.67 -15.63
CA VAL A 526 27.80 7.98 -16.48
C VAL A 526 27.31 8.22 -17.90
N GLY A 527 27.21 9.49 -18.28
CA GLY A 527 26.63 9.88 -19.55
C GLY A 527 25.16 9.42 -19.69
N ILE A 528 24.87 8.56 -20.65
CA ILE A 528 23.53 7.99 -20.88
C ILE A 528 23.28 6.71 -20.09
N LEU A 529 24.30 6.12 -19.48
CA LEU A 529 24.20 4.89 -18.72
C LEU A 529 23.85 5.23 -17.25
N HIS A 530 22.81 4.58 -16.76
CA HIS A 530 22.33 4.70 -15.39
C HIS A 530 22.22 3.32 -14.75
N TRP A 531 22.57 3.25 -13.47
CA TRP A 531 22.47 2.02 -12.69
C TRP A 531 21.95 2.34 -11.29
N ASN A 532 20.67 2.05 -11.06
CA ASN A 532 19.99 2.32 -9.80
C ASN A 532 19.92 1.01 -9.00
N ASN A 533 20.34 1.08 -7.74
CA ASN A 533 20.38 -0.09 -6.87
C ASN A 533 19.72 0.21 -5.53
N THR A 534 18.96 -0.75 -5.03
CA THR A 534 18.46 -0.78 -3.65
C THR A 534 18.83 -2.13 -3.04
N LEU A 535 19.64 -2.10 -1.99
CA LEU A 535 20.03 -3.27 -1.20
C LEU A 535 19.39 -3.16 0.16
N THR A 536 18.67 -4.18 0.61
CA THR A 536 18.08 -4.22 1.94
C THR A 536 18.55 -5.49 2.65
N TYR A 537 19.30 -5.30 3.74
CA TYR A 537 19.69 -6.35 4.66
C TYR A 537 18.76 -6.32 5.87
N GLN A 538 18.30 -7.49 6.32
CA GLN A 538 17.51 -7.61 7.53
C GLN A 538 17.82 -8.89 8.29
N ALA A 539 17.73 -8.81 9.60
CA ALA A 539 17.96 -9.94 10.51
C ALA A 539 16.88 -9.97 11.57
N SER A 540 16.20 -11.11 11.68
CA SER A 540 15.26 -11.44 12.76
C SER A 540 15.93 -12.30 13.80
N SER A 541 15.69 -12.01 15.08
CA SER A 541 16.17 -12.85 16.21
C SER A 541 15.47 -14.21 16.25
N ASP A 542 14.29 -14.32 15.64
CA ASP A 542 13.53 -15.57 15.55
C ASP A 542 12.98 -15.77 14.15
N LYS A 543 13.69 -16.56 13.37
CA LYS A 543 13.29 -16.89 11.99
C LYS A 543 12.15 -17.89 11.90
N THR A 544 11.78 -18.56 13.00
CA THR A 544 10.67 -19.51 13.03
C THR A 544 9.32 -18.79 13.16
N LEU A 545 9.28 -17.68 13.91
CA LEU A 545 8.07 -16.86 14.09
C LEU A 545 7.99 -15.70 13.09
N LEU A 546 9.13 -15.19 12.63
CA LEU A 546 9.20 -14.11 11.68
C LEU A 546 10.26 -14.45 10.61
N PRO A 547 9.93 -15.32 9.66
CA PRO A 547 10.82 -15.68 8.57
C PRO A 547 10.94 -14.52 7.57
N LEU A 548 12.15 -13.98 7.44
CA LEU A 548 12.47 -12.87 6.53
C LEU A 548 13.67 -13.25 5.67
N PRO A 549 13.70 -12.87 4.38
CA PRO A 549 14.91 -12.97 3.59
C PRO A 549 16.00 -12.07 4.15
N ALA A 550 17.22 -12.58 4.31
CA ALA A 550 18.31 -11.80 4.92
C ALA A 550 18.78 -10.66 4.03
N LEU A 551 18.75 -10.85 2.71
CA LEU A 551 19.14 -9.83 1.73
C LEU A 551 18.10 -9.76 0.62
N SER A 552 17.67 -8.55 0.28
CA SER A 552 16.85 -8.22 -0.88
C SER A 552 17.57 -7.21 -1.74
N ILE A 553 17.57 -7.39 -3.05
CA ILE A 553 18.24 -6.53 -4.02
C ILE A 553 17.25 -6.18 -5.12
N TYR A 554 17.10 -4.90 -5.38
CA TYR A 554 16.56 -4.38 -6.62
C TYR A 554 17.69 -3.69 -7.38
N SER A 555 17.88 -4.05 -8.64
CA SER A 555 18.90 -3.46 -9.50
C SER A 555 18.29 -3.12 -10.86
N ASN A 556 18.52 -1.91 -11.35
CA ASN A 556 18.00 -1.43 -12.61
C ASN A 556 19.10 -0.75 -13.41
N LEU A 557 19.51 -1.39 -14.49
CA LEU A 557 20.53 -0.90 -15.42
C LEU A 557 19.85 -0.45 -16.71
N TYR A 558 20.04 0.83 -17.06
CA TYR A 558 19.39 1.38 -18.24
C TYR A 558 20.19 2.46 -18.96
N LEU A 559 19.88 2.63 -20.24
CA LEU A 559 20.28 3.76 -21.07
C LEU A 559 19.16 4.81 -21.06
N GLY A 560 19.46 6.02 -20.60
CA GLY A 560 18.54 7.16 -20.58
C GLY A 560 19.05 8.25 -21.50
N PHE A 561 18.31 8.59 -22.54
CA PHE A 561 18.74 9.60 -23.50
C PHE A 561 17.54 10.33 -24.14
N ARG A 562 17.81 11.47 -24.74
CA ARG A 562 16.82 12.28 -25.44
C ARG A 562 17.03 12.15 -26.94
N ALA A 563 16.07 11.51 -27.63
CA ALA A 563 16.06 11.41 -29.08
C ALA A 563 15.27 12.58 -29.69
N PHE A 564 15.69 13.01 -30.88
CA PHE A 564 15.00 14.07 -31.63
C PHE A 564 14.70 15.34 -30.83
N ARG A 565 15.52 15.64 -29.79
CA ARG A 565 15.37 16.77 -28.84
C ARG A 565 14.10 16.78 -27.99
N VAL A 566 13.10 15.94 -28.23
CA VAL A 566 11.78 15.96 -27.56
C VAL A 566 11.41 14.63 -26.90
N LEU A 567 11.92 13.50 -27.40
CA LEU A 567 11.54 12.17 -26.95
C LEU A 567 12.55 11.67 -25.92
N HIS A 568 12.15 11.57 -24.66
CA HIS A 568 12.96 10.93 -23.61
C HIS A 568 12.75 9.41 -23.69
N LEU A 569 13.82 8.69 -23.91
CA LEU A 569 13.84 7.24 -23.99
C LEU A 569 14.63 6.65 -22.82
N GLN A 570 14.12 5.54 -22.31
CA GLN A 570 14.83 4.69 -21.36
C GLN A 570 14.68 3.24 -21.83
N ILE A 571 15.79 2.55 -22.01
CA ILE A 571 15.85 1.14 -22.39
C ILE A 571 16.68 0.44 -21.33
N GLY A 572 16.14 -0.57 -20.68
CA GLY A 572 16.84 -1.17 -19.57
C GLY A 572 16.36 -2.56 -19.19
N VAL A 573 17.05 -3.09 -18.19
CA VAL A 573 16.72 -4.34 -17.52
C VAL A 573 16.68 -4.08 -16.03
N ASP A 574 15.61 -4.47 -15.37
CA ASP A 574 15.52 -4.48 -13.91
C ASP A 574 15.40 -5.90 -13.37
N CYS A 575 15.92 -6.13 -12.18
CA CYS A 575 15.90 -7.42 -11.51
C CYS A 575 15.56 -7.25 -10.03
N ASP A 576 14.60 -8.05 -9.55
CA ASP A 576 14.27 -8.23 -8.15
C ASP A 576 14.84 -9.57 -7.68
N TYR A 577 15.57 -9.57 -6.56
CA TYR A 577 16.15 -10.75 -5.96
C TYR A 577 16.03 -10.72 -4.44
N TYR A 578 15.76 -11.84 -3.82
CA TYR A 578 15.89 -12.01 -2.38
C TYR A 578 16.43 -13.41 -2.03
N THR A 579 17.18 -13.47 -0.93
CA THR A 579 17.78 -14.70 -0.43
C THR A 579 16.73 -15.69 0.03
N ARG A 580 17.09 -16.96 0.04
CA ARG A 580 16.23 -18.07 0.46
C ARG A 580 15.84 -17.94 1.94
N TYR A 581 14.55 -18.14 2.21
CA TYR A 581 13.98 -18.06 3.56
C TYR A 581 12.85 -19.08 3.73
N ASP A 582 12.39 -19.32 4.96
CA ASP A 582 11.20 -20.12 5.22
C ASP A 582 9.98 -19.30 4.78
N GLY A 583 9.29 -19.76 3.74
CA GLY A 583 8.20 -19.02 3.10
C GLY A 583 6.97 -18.91 4.00
N TYR A 584 6.08 -17.99 3.64
CA TYR A 584 4.73 -17.94 4.19
C TYR A 584 3.79 -18.78 3.33
N MET A 585 2.60 -19.10 3.87
CA MET A 585 1.45 -19.59 3.11
C MET A 585 0.36 -18.52 3.12
N TYR A 586 -0.53 -18.55 2.14
CA TYR A 586 -1.69 -17.69 2.09
C TYR A 586 -2.96 -18.48 2.45
N GLN A 587 -3.76 -17.96 3.37
CA GLN A 587 -5.06 -18.52 3.77
C GLN A 587 -6.20 -17.71 3.16
N PRO A 588 -6.90 -18.25 2.13
CA PRO A 588 -7.94 -17.49 1.42
C PRO A 588 -9.14 -17.11 2.28
N ALA A 589 -9.59 -18.00 3.18
CA ALA A 589 -10.81 -17.78 3.98
C ALA A 589 -10.66 -16.59 4.96
N THR A 590 -9.44 -16.28 5.39
CA THR A 590 -9.14 -15.18 6.30
C THR A 590 -8.28 -14.09 5.66
N THR A 591 -7.83 -14.27 4.41
CA THR A 591 -6.97 -13.34 3.66
C THR A 591 -5.66 -12.97 4.39
N VAL A 592 -5.10 -13.90 5.16
CA VAL A 592 -3.89 -13.68 5.92
C VAL A 592 -2.72 -14.52 5.40
N PHE A 593 -1.51 -14.02 5.62
CA PHE A 593 -0.29 -14.79 5.42
C PHE A 593 0.09 -15.46 6.73
N THR A 594 0.34 -16.76 6.68
CA THR A 594 0.57 -17.65 7.82
C THR A 594 1.95 -18.28 7.73
N LEU A 595 2.47 -18.78 8.84
CA LEU A 595 3.69 -19.56 8.82
C LEU A 595 3.51 -20.82 7.97
N SER A 596 4.56 -21.24 7.28
CA SER A 596 4.56 -22.40 6.40
C SER A 596 5.46 -23.52 6.94
N LYS A 597 5.02 -24.77 6.74
CA LYS A 597 5.87 -25.97 6.86
C LYS A 597 6.40 -26.43 5.49
N GLY A 598 6.09 -25.69 4.43
CA GLY A 598 6.52 -26.01 3.07
C GLY A 598 8.00 -25.75 2.80
N PRO A 599 8.45 -25.98 1.58
CA PRO A 599 9.84 -25.76 1.21
C PRO A 599 10.22 -24.28 1.29
N LYS A 600 11.51 -24.02 1.54
CA LYS A 600 12.08 -22.67 1.49
C LYS A 600 11.98 -22.11 0.07
N VAL A 601 11.61 -20.84 -0.02
CA VAL A 601 11.45 -20.07 -1.26
C VAL A 601 12.49 -18.95 -1.37
N GLY A 602 12.61 -18.34 -2.55
CA GLY A 602 13.59 -17.30 -2.84
C GLY A 602 14.83 -17.86 -3.56
N ASN A 603 15.90 -17.06 -3.59
CA ASN A 603 17.14 -17.35 -4.32
C ASN A 603 16.92 -17.46 -5.84
N TYR A 604 15.97 -16.67 -6.34
CA TYR A 604 15.67 -16.53 -7.76
C TYR A 604 15.63 -15.06 -8.14
N ALA A 605 16.36 -14.68 -9.18
CA ALA A 605 16.32 -13.33 -9.72
C ALA A 605 15.18 -13.24 -10.73
N PHE A 606 14.22 -12.36 -10.48
CA PHE A 606 13.11 -12.08 -11.38
C PHE A 606 13.46 -10.84 -12.20
N CYS A 607 13.83 -11.03 -13.46
CA CYS A 607 14.30 -9.94 -14.31
C CYS A 607 13.29 -9.56 -15.38
N ASN A 608 13.22 -8.27 -15.67
CA ASN A 608 12.38 -7.68 -16.70
C ASN A 608 13.23 -6.87 -17.66
N ALA A 609 12.89 -6.89 -18.94
CA ALA A 609 13.44 -5.98 -19.94
C ALA A 609 12.36 -4.97 -20.34
N TYR A 610 12.71 -3.70 -20.49
CA TYR A 610 11.71 -2.68 -20.76
C TYR A 610 12.23 -1.55 -21.65
N LEU A 611 11.27 -0.90 -22.30
CA LEU A 611 11.45 0.37 -22.99
C LEU A 611 10.39 1.33 -22.45
N THR A 612 10.81 2.49 -21.98
CA THR A 612 9.90 3.58 -21.65
C THR A 612 10.19 4.78 -22.52
N ALA A 613 9.16 5.51 -22.87
CA ALA A 613 9.28 6.70 -23.68
C ALA A 613 8.33 7.78 -23.15
N LYS A 614 8.85 9.03 -23.04
CA LYS A 614 8.06 10.21 -22.70
C LYS A 614 8.15 11.23 -23.83
N LEU A 615 7.01 11.56 -24.38
CA LEU A 615 6.86 12.61 -25.39
C LEU A 615 5.91 13.66 -24.83
N TYR A 616 6.42 14.85 -24.51
CA TYR A 616 5.66 15.91 -23.86
C TYR A 616 4.91 15.42 -22.61
N ARG A 617 3.59 15.34 -22.66
CA ARG A 617 2.68 14.93 -21.58
C ARG A 617 2.31 13.45 -21.64
N CYS A 618 2.74 12.73 -22.68
CA CYS A 618 2.46 11.31 -22.85
C CYS A 618 3.66 10.49 -22.44
N ARG A 619 3.40 9.44 -21.66
CA ARG A 619 4.38 8.41 -21.29
C ARG A 619 3.86 7.06 -21.73
N PHE A 620 4.71 6.25 -22.32
CA PHE A 620 4.38 4.86 -22.66
C PHE A 620 5.53 3.94 -22.33
N PHE A 621 5.20 2.70 -22.03
CA PHE A 621 6.19 1.66 -21.83
C PHE A 621 5.77 0.35 -22.49
N VAL A 622 6.79 -0.42 -22.82
CA VAL A 622 6.71 -1.84 -23.15
C VAL A 622 7.55 -2.56 -22.13
N LEU A 623 6.97 -3.55 -21.45
CA LEU A 623 7.62 -4.33 -20.41
C LEU A 623 7.54 -5.82 -20.76
N TRP A 624 8.67 -6.46 -20.93
CA TRP A 624 8.78 -7.91 -21.04
C TRP A 624 9.14 -8.46 -19.67
N SER A 625 8.13 -8.85 -18.91
CA SER A 625 8.34 -9.35 -17.57
C SER A 625 8.79 -10.81 -17.56
N HIS A 626 9.59 -11.15 -16.55
CA HIS A 626 10.18 -12.48 -16.36
C HIS A 626 10.99 -12.95 -17.58
N VAL A 627 11.79 -12.06 -18.18
CA VAL A 627 12.55 -12.34 -19.41
C VAL A 627 13.48 -13.53 -19.25
N ASN A 628 14.01 -13.74 -18.05
CA ASN A 628 14.92 -14.82 -17.70
C ASN A 628 14.26 -16.14 -17.27
N GLN A 629 12.94 -16.30 -17.49
CA GLN A 629 12.25 -17.55 -17.15
C GLN A 629 12.94 -18.76 -17.80
N GLY A 630 13.37 -19.72 -16.96
CA GLY A 630 14.06 -20.93 -17.39
C GLY A 630 15.59 -20.79 -17.57
N TRP A 631 16.20 -19.59 -17.38
CA TRP A 631 17.66 -19.42 -17.51
C TRP A 631 18.43 -19.86 -16.26
N PHE A 632 17.88 -19.58 -15.06
CA PHE A 632 18.54 -19.83 -13.78
C PHE A 632 17.76 -20.86 -12.94
N GLY A 633 17.19 -21.88 -13.60
CA GLY A 633 16.35 -22.89 -12.98
C GLY A 633 14.86 -22.53 -12.99
N SER A 634 14.05 -23.40 -12.39
CA SER A 634 12.59 -23.35 -12.41
C SER A 634 11.95 -23.09 -11.04
N LYS A 635 12.74 -22.78 -9.99
CA LYS A 635 12.24 -22.58 -8.62
C LYS A 635 11.77 -21.14 -8.37
N TYR A 636 10.93 -20.61 -9.26
CA TYR A 636 10.42 -19.24 -9.18
C TYR A 636 9.09 -19.16 -8.41
N PHE A 637 9.16 -19.35 -7.09
CA PHE A 637 8.01 -19.27 -6.19
C PHE A 637 8.11 -18.06 -5.26
N THR A 638 6.98 -17.38 -5.06
CA THR A 638 6.82 -16.36 -4.01
C THR A 638 6.52 -17.02 -2.67
N MET A 639 5.72 -18.09 -2.71
CA MET A 639 5.30 -18.92 -1.58
C MET A 639 5.18 -20.37 -2.05
N PRO A 640 5.26 -21.38 -1.16
CA PRO A 640 4.96 -22.75 -1.50
C PRO A 640 3.59 -22.87 -2.20
N GLY A 641 3.53 -23.54 -3.34
CA GLY A 641 2.33 -23.66 -4.15
C GLY A 641 1.92 -22.43 -4.96
N TYR A 642 2.62 -21.30 -4.86
CA TYR A 642 2.32 -20.07 -5.61
C TYR A 642 3.52 -19.65 -6.46
N PRO A 643 3.62 -20.15 -7.69
CA PRO A 643 4.69 -19.75 -8.60
C PRO A 643 4.48 -18.32 -9.11
N MET A 644 5.59 -17.64 -9.41
CA MET A 644 5.59 -16.35 -10.07
C MET A 644 4.95 -16.45 -11.45
N ASN A 645 4.47 -15.32 -11.97
CA ASN A 645 3.89 -15.30 -13.31
C ASN A 645 4.93 -15.68 -14.37
N PRO A 646 4.54 -16.45 -15.39
CA PRO A 646 5.39 -16.76 -16.51
C PRO A 646 5.71 -15.50 -17.33
N ARG A 647 6.67 -15.64 -18.23
CA ARG A 647 7.09 -14.59 -19.16
C ARG A 647 5.89 -14.01 -19.92
N ARG A 648 5.76 -12.67 -19.92
CA ARG A 648 4.68 -11.98 -20.62
C ARG A 648 5.05 -10.56 -21.03
N LEU A 649 4.37 -10.08 -22.07
CA LEU A 649 4.47 -8.70 -22.53
C LEU A 649 3.37 -7.85 -21.88
N GLN A 650 3.76 -6.63 -21.47
CA GLN A 650 2.86 -5.65 -20.88
C GLN A 650 3.13 -4.29 -21.52
N PHE A 651 2.10 -3.48 -21.58
CA PHE A 651 2.14 -2.16 -22.17
C PHE A 651 1.45 -1.15 -21.25
N GLY A 652 1.90 0.08 -21.27
CA GLY A 652 1.23 1.14 -20.55
C GLY A 652 1.32 2.46 -21.27
N LEU A 653 0.25 3.21 -21.14
CA LEU A 653 0.13 4.59 -21.61
C LEU A 653 -0.32 5.46 -20.42
N SER A 654 0.33 6.60 -20.25
CA SER A 654 -0.07 7.60 -19.26
C SER A 654 -0.06 8.96 -19.91
N VAL A 655 -1.09 9.74 -19.69
CA VAL A 655 -1.25 11.10 -20.24
C VAL A 655 -1.57 12.06 -19.11
N ASP A 656 -0.88 13.19 -19.11
CA ASP A 656 -1.15 14.34 -18.25
C ASP A 656 -1.89 15.40 -19.07
N PHE A 657 -3.19 15.52 -18.82
CA PHE A 657 -4.04 16.56 -19.43
C PHE A 657 -4.08 17.76 -18.47
N ALA A 658 -3.11 18.64 -18.55
CA ALA A 658 -3.16 19.95 -17.90
C ALA A 658 -3.43 21.00 -18.96
N ASN A 659 -4.54 21.71 -18.88
CA ASN A 659 -4.90 22.76 -19.84
C ASN A 659 -4.25 24.10 -19.48
#